data_ec4dbff0006b9bbcad5094b04c114613
#
_entry.id   ec4dbff0006b9bbcad5094b04c114613
#
_cell.length_a   1.000
_cell.length_b   1.000
_cell.length_c   1.000
_cell.angle_alpha   90.00
_cell.angle_beta   90.00
_cell.angle_gamma   90.00
#
_symmetry.space_group_name_H-M   'P 1'
#
loop_
_entity.id
_entity.type
_entity.pdbx_description
1 polymer ?
#
loop_
_entity_poly.entity_id
_entity_poly.type
_entity_poly.pdbx_seq_one_letter_code
_entity_poly.pdbx_strand_id
1 'polypeptide(L)'
;MNILFYIKKELFFKGDYIMTDKIIVTHSDGKQEIFRPRLIGQAIVKETGIDEELALKIQKRITKKIYKLKEEGLEELQTTQIRAEVSSQLLKEGISEEPYVIIKESDIMNILEDYDKNNANQVRTAGALEYSLFEMIAKRYMTTQYSNEWREAREYGLVYNHDAAQELYKGLNCFTLDPRFVFKKGLRTYGDNHVGVVSKPPKHFDTALEICEQTLGLATPYIAGGVSIACFNYMLAPYMENLSYESVYQSLQGFMFQMNQSHKNRGSQSMFSSITLDMVCPEFLKNQKAIGPGGVELTKTYADFDKEARLILDIITNISFNGDGEGKPIFFPNLIYNIDNANLRDFENVFDLSAKFSLPYFCSAKNNNVDYQSTLGCRSALPNNWTGDPNIDCMGTGNSVYTTISLPAVALKAKEDNRNFYDVLEEMLYLVHDYNLNRLDWIKKLWYDYHVADFMIQEDDNGVPMYRLEDATIVVGYLGMSECLEILGYGPLSRENNDKCQEIMKFMKKHTDEWKQNENLRWGLFQTPCESAAGKLATKMVNRFGFKNSYAKGTSNAPYYTNSNHIAVDNSIDIIERIKLEGANQPLGPAGNIMNLYLGESYAQASALASLCEKIRDYTGAYFFAFTSEFSLCPQCFSTFKGNISECPFCHVETDTFSRITGYVTNTKTWNKGKISEFKERKRY
;
A
#
# COMPACT_ATOMS: atom_id res chain seq x y z
N MET A 1 -31.75 47.37 15.02
CA MET A 1 -30.76 47.19 13.96
C MET A 1 -30.80 45.80 13.30
N ASN A 2 -31.53 44.82 13.87
CA ASN A 2 -31.56 43.43 13.36
C ASN A 2 -32.70 43.14 12.33
N ILE A 3 -33.67 44.02 12.18
CA ILE A 3 -34.81 43.82 11.26
C ILE A 3 -34.49 44.24 9.82
N LEU A 4 -33.62 45.23 9.63
CA LEU A 4 -33.19 45.67 8.30
C LEU A 4 -32.17 44.69 7.66
N PHE A 5 -31.44 43.89 8.44
CA PHE A 5 -30.52 42.87 7.95
C PHE A 5 -31.27 41.61 7.43
N TYR A 6 -32.39 41.27 8.03
CA TYR A 6 -33.23 40.16 7.62
C TYR A 6 -33.98 40.43 6.30
N ILE A 7 -34.44 41.66 6.13
CA ILE A 7 -35.15 42.07 4.90
C ILE A 7 -34.20 42.18 3.69
N LYS A 8 -32.93 42.57 3.90
CA LYS A 8 -31.91 42.54 2.82
C LYS A 8 -31.52 41.11 2.40
N LYS A 9 -31.50 40.10 3.30
CA LYS A 9 -31.24 38.69 2.98
C LYS A 9 -32.34 38.05 2.14
N GLU A 10 -33.60 38.41 2.34
CA GLU A 10 -34.70 37.87 1.51
C GLU A 10 -34.75 38.45 0.09
N LEU A 11 -34.18 39.65 -0.14
CA LEU A 11 -34.17 40.28 -1.46
C LEU A 11 -33.05 39.79 -2.39
N PHE A 12 -31.98 39.22 -1.86
CA PHE A 12 -30.83 38.78 -2.68
C PHE A 12 -31.10 37.49 -3.46
N PHE A 13 -31.95 36.63 -2.95
CA PHE A 13 -32.30 35.35 -3.62
C PHE A 13 -33.69 35.36 -4.29
N LYS A 14 -34.31 36.55 -4.53
CA LYS A 14 -35.52 36.70 -5.32
C LYS A 14 -35.23 36.51 -6.82
N GLY A 15 -35.13 35.28 -7.25
CA GLY A 15 -34.99 34.91 -8.64
C GLY A 15 -35.78 33.65 -8.94
N ASP A 16 -37.01 33.54 -8.42
CA ASP A 16 -37.94 32.51 -8.90
C ASP A 16 -38.43 32.94 -10.29
N TYR A 17 -37.94 32.29 -11.34
CA TYR A 17 -38.53 32.38 -12.65
C TYR A 17 -39.96 31.87 -12.55
N ILE A 18 -40.93 32.74 -12.85
CA ILE A 18 -42.32 32.32 -13.01
C ILE A 18 -42.43 31.56 -14.32
N MET A 19 -42.15 30.28 -14.30
CA MET A 19 -42.51 29.34 -15.34
C MET A 19 -43.61 28.38 -14.86
N THR A 20 -44.57 28.16 -15.73
CA THR A 20 -45.83 27.43 -15.44
C THR A 20 -45.66 25.94 -15.20
N ASP A 21 -44.48 25.39 -15.40
CA ASP A 21 -44.25 23.95 -15.31
C ASP A 21 -43.34 23.57 -14.13
N LYS A 22 -43.87 22.75 -13.23
CA LYS A 22 -43.24 22.32 -12.02
C LYS A 22 -42.28 21.14 -12.33
N ILE A 23 -41.02 21.21 -11.87
CA ILE A 23 -40.07 20.08 -11.83
C ILE A 23 -40.17 19.47 -10.43
N ILE A 24 -40.36 18.16 -10.34
CA ILE A 24 -40.40 17.44 -9.08
C ILE A 24 -38.96 17.06 -8.68
N VAL A 25 -38.60 17.30 -7.44
CA VAL A 25 -37.34 16.85 -6.83
C VAL A 25 -37.64 15.76 -5.83
N THR A 26 -37.04 14.60 -6.02
CA THR A 26 -37.17 13.45 -5.12
C THR A 26 -35.91 13.34 -4.25
N HIS A 27 -36.12 13.33 -2.94
CA HIS A 27 -35.07 13.16 -1.92
C HIS A 27 -34.68 11.69 -1.75
N SER A 28 -33.53 11.45 -1.15
CA SER A 28 -33.03 10.08 -0.87
C SER A 28 -33.93 9.28 0.09
N ASP A 29 -34.76 9.96 0.89
CA ASP A 29 -35.79 9.36 1.77
C ASP A 29 -37.13 9.14 1.06
N GLY A 30 -37.22 9.42 -0.24
CA GLY A 30 -38.40 9.28 -1.08
C GLY A 30 -39.42 10.45 -1.01
N LYS A 31 -39.16 11.48 -0.22
CA LYS A 31 -39.99 12.69 -0.21
C LYS A 31 -39.86 13.46 -1.51
N GLN A 32 -40.96 14.05 -1.95
CA GLN A 32 -41.01 14.84 -3.17
C GLN A 32 -41.35 16.29 -2.88
N GLU A 33 -40.70 17.22 -3.53
CA GLU A 33 -40.99 18.66 -3.48
C GLU A 33 -40.81 19.32 -4.86
N ILE A 34 -41.29 20.55 -4.99
CA ILE A 34 -41.11 21.34 -6.20
C ILE A 34 -39.71 21.95 -6.19
N PHE A 35 -39.02 21.88 -7.33
CA PHE A 35 -37.71 22.49 -7.52
C PHE A 35 -37.73 24.00 -7.22
N ARG A 36 -36.85 24.41 -6.33
CA ARG A 36 -36.71 25.81 -5.89
C ARG A 36 -35.27 26.28 -6.07
N PRO A 37 -34.94 27.00 -7.16
CA PRO A 37 -33.55 27.43 -7.46
C PRO A 37 -32.85 28.15 -6.30
N ARG A 38 -33.56 28.95 -5.53
CA ARG A 38 -32.99 29.72 -4.40
C ARG A 38 -32.35 28.82 -3.33
N LEU A 39 -32.86 27.59 -3.17
CA LEU A 39 -32.30 26.65 -2.18
C LEU A 39 -30.87 26.21 -2.55
N ILE A 40 -30.53 26.20 -3.84
CA ILE A 40 -29.18 25.90 -4.31
C ILE A 40 -28.20 26.97 -3.81
N GLY A 41 -28.49 28.26 -4.07
CA GLY A 41 -27.61 29.34 -3.63
C GLY A 41 -27.47 29.42 -2.12
N GLN A 42 -28.58 29.23 -1.38
CA GLN A 42 -28.58 29.19 0.07
C GLN A 42 -27.73 28.02 0.61
N ALA A 43 -27.85 26.84 0.01
CA ALA A 43 -27.05 25.66 0.37
C ALA A 43 -25.57 25.89 0.09
N ILE A 44 -25.22 26.44 -1.08
CA ILE A 44 -23.85 26.77 -1.45
C ILE A 44 -23.23 27.71 -0.42
N VAL A 45 -23.85 28.85 -0.09
CA VAL A 45 -23.34 29.82 0.90
C VAL A 45 -23.18 29.14 2.25
N LYS A 46 -24.16 28.35 2.68
CA LYS A 46 -24.14 27.67 3.98
C LYS A 46 -23.07 26.60 4.06
N GLU A 47 -22.86 25.85 2.97
CA GLU A 47 -21.95 24.70 2.96
C GLU A 47 -20.52 25.06 2.59
N THR A 48 -20.30 26.14 1.81
CA THR A 48 -18.96 26.52 1.33
C THR A 48 -18.43 27.82 1.92
N GLY A 49 -19.29 28.67 2.52
CA GLY A 49 -18.89 29.96 3.06
C GLY A 49 -18.48 31.01 2.03
N ILE A 50 -18.68 30.75 0.71
CA ILE A 50 -18.39 31.74 -0.34
C ILE A 50 -19.33 32.92 -0.28
N ASP A 51 -18.95 34.01 -0.94
CA ASP A 51 -19.79 35.19 -1.01
C ASP A 51 -21.09 34.91 -1.76
N GLU A 52 -22.14 35.70 -1.40
CA GLU A 52 -23.49 35.53 -1.94
C GLU A 52 -23.55 35.80 -3.46
N GLU A 53 -22.70 36.67 -3.98
CA GLU A 53 -22.68 37.05 -5.41
C GLU A 53 -22.20 35.85 -6.27
N LEU A 54 -21.11 35.19 -5.86
CA LEU A 54 -20.59 34.03 -6.54
C LEU A 54 -21.54 32.82 -6.42
N ALA A 55 -22.14 32.62 -5.23
CA ALA A 55 -23.17 31.57 -5.07
C ALA A 55 -24.37 31.80 -5.95
N LEU A 56 -24.81 33.04 -6.13
CA LEU A 56 -25.92 33.40 -7.05
C LEU A 56 -25.55 33.16 -8.51
N LYS A 57 -24.31 33.44 -8.91
CA LYS A 57 -23.80 33.16 -10.27
C LYS A 57 -23.83 31.65 -10.57
N ILE A 58 -23.37 30.85 -9.63
CA ILE A 58 -23.39 29.37 -9.73
C ILE A 58 -24.85 28.88 -9.77
N GLN A 59 -25.72 29.32 -8.86
CA GLN A 59 -27.14 28.99 -8.86
C GLN A 59 -27.80 29.26 -10.23
N LYS A 60 -27.56 30.42 -10.84
CA LYS A 60 -28.13 30.80 -12.15
C LYS A 60 -27.68 29.82 -13.26
N ARG A 61 -26.42 29.41 -13.26
CA ARG A 61 -25.89 28.43 -14.23
C ARG A 61 -26.57 27.07 -14.08
N ILE A 62 -26.68 26.57 -12.86
CA ILE A 62 -27.32 25.29 -12.56
C ILE A 62 -28.80 25.33 -12.91
N THR A 63 -29.48 26.39 -12.53
CA THR A 63 -30.89 26.61 -12.84
C THR A 63 -31.13 26.59 -14.34
N LYS A 64 -30.32 27.31 -15.12
CA LYS A 64 -30.40 27.32 -16.58
C LYS A 64 -30.23 25.92 -17.18
N LYS A 65 -29.29 25.15 -16.65
CA LYS A 65 -29.04 23.77 -17.13
C LYS A 65 -30.23 22.85 -16.80
N ILE A 66 -30.79 22.95 -15.61
CA ILE A 66 -31.94 22.14 -15.20
C ILE A 66 -33.18 22.45 -16.06
N TYR A 67 -33.46 23.72 -16.31
CA TYR A 67 -34.58 24.07 -17.20
C TYR A 67 -34.37 23.64 -18.65
N LYS A 68 -33.13 23.67 -19.14
CA LYS A 68 -32.83 23.10 -20.46
C LYS A 68 -33.11 21.59 -20.52
N LEU A 69 -32.70 20.84 -19.51
CA LEU A 69 -33.00 19.40 -19.41
C LEU A 69 -34.51 19.12 -19.35
N LYS A 70 -35.27 20.03 -18.72
CA LYS A 70 -36.74 19.94 -18.76
C LYS A 70 -37.32 20.12 -20.17
N GLU A 71 -36.84 21.10 -20.94
CA GLU A 71 -37.22 21.26 -22.34
C GLU A 71 -36.90 20.03 -23.17
N GLU A 72 -35.86 19.25 -22.77
CA GLU A 72 -35.46 17.99 -23.36
C GLU A 72 -36.25 16.77 -22.82
N GLY A 73 -37.24 16.98 -21.93
CA GLY A 73 -38.16 15.94 -21.46
C GLY A 73 -37.92 15.45 -20.03
N LEU A 74 -37.10 16.15 -19.24
CA LEU A 74 -36.87 15.80 -17.82
C LEU A 74 -38.09 16.18 -16.97
N GLU A 75 -38.78 15.21 -16.36
CA GLU A 75 -39.94 15.45 -15.49
C GLU A 75 -39.59 15.45 -13.99
N GLU A 76 -38.59 14.68 -13.60
CA GLU A 76 -38.17 14.47 -12.21
C GLU A 76 -36.65 14.55 -12.06
N LEU A 77 -36.20 15.12 -10.95
CA LEU A 77 -34.79 15.23 -10.56
C LEU A 77 -34.57 14.58 -9.19
N GLN A 78 -33.48 13.88 -9.04
CA GLN A 78 -33.01 13.43 -7.75
C GLN A 78 -32.17 14.54 -7.07
N THR A 79 -32.27 14.70 -5.74
CA THR A 79 -31.39 15.64 -4.98
C THR A 79 -29.93 15.35 -5.20
N THR A 80 -29.55 14.09 -5.40
CA THR A 80 -28.17 13.65 -5.72
C THR A 80 -27.68 14.21 -7.07
N GLN A 81 -28.56 14.33 -8.07
CA GLN A 81 -28.21 14.91 -9.38
C GLN A 81 -27.98 16.43 -9.27
N ILE A 82 -28.84 17.12 -8.51
CA ILE A 82 -28.64 18.55 -8.23
C ILE A 82 -27.33 18.76 -7.48
N ARG A 83 -27.04 17.95 -6.50
CA ARG A 83 -25.81 18.01 -5.72
C ARG A 83 -24.58 17.77 -6.59
N ALA A 84 -24.61 16.77 -7.47
CA ALA A 84 -23.51 16.52 -8.41
C ALA A 84 -23.24 17.70 -9.35
N GLU A 85 -24.30 18.39 -9.80
CA GLU A 85 -24.14 19.59 -10.63
C GLU A 85 -23.60 20.78 -9.83
N VAL A 86 -24.02 20.95 -8.57
CA VAL A 86 -23.44 21.95 -7.66
C VAL A 86 -21.96 21.69 -7.48
N SER A 87 -21.57 20.48 -7.16
CA SER A 87 -20.19 20.04 -7.01
C SER A 87 -19.36 20.34 -8.25
N SER A 88 -19.90 20.01 -9.43
CA SER A 88 -19.24 20.28 -10.72
C SER A 88 -19.01 21.77 -10.97
N GLN A 89 -19.97 22.63 -10.61
CA GLN A 89 -19.81 24.09 -10.80
C GLN A 89 -18.86 24.70 -9.78
N LEU A 90 -18.88 24.24 -8.52
CA LEU A 90 -17.94 24.69 -7.49
C LEU A 90 -16.50 24.31 -7.84
N LEU A 91 -16.28 23.08 -8.33
CA LEU A 91 -14.99 22.64 -8.83
C LEU A 91 -14.44 23.50 -9.97
N LYS A 92 -15.31 23.93 -10.91
CA LYS A 92 -14.92 24.81 -12.01
C LYS A 92 -14.48 26.21 -11.55
N GLU A 93 -15.02 26.67 -10.43
CA GLU A 93 -14.61 27.95 -9.80
C GLU A 93 -13.43 27.75 -8.81
N GLY A 94 -12.86 26.54 -8.72
CA GLY A 94 -11.78 26.24 -7.78
C GLY A 94 -12.20 26.21 -6.29
N ILE A 95 -13.50 26.05 -6.04
CA ILE A 95 -14.10 26.09 -4.71
C ILE A 95 -14.34 24.67 -4.21
N SER A 96 -13.85 24.38 -3.02
CA SER A 96 -14.24 23.15 -2.30
C SER A 96 -15.67 23.30 -1.77
N GLU A 97 -16.47 22.25 -1.89
CA GLU A 97 -17.83 22.19 -1.31
C GLU A 97 -17.85 22.35 0.21
N GLU A 98 -16.73 22.09 0.87
CA GLU A 98 -16.61 22.13 2.33
C GLU A 98 -15.35 22.89 2.74
N PRO A 99 -15.38 24.25 2.82
CA PRO A 99 -14.26 25.02 3.36
C PRO A 99 -14.07 24.77 4.87
N TYR A 100 -15.06 24.22 5.54
CA TYR A 100 -15.00 23.73 6.91
C TYR A 100 -15.31 22.26 6.96
N VAL A 101 -14.50 21.50 7.70
CA VAL A 101 -14.76 20.09 7.96
C VAL A 101 -15.97 20.01 8.89
N ILE A 102 -17.16 19.94 8.32
CA ILE A 102 -18.38 19.67 9.08
C ILE A 102 -18.44 18.16 9.30
N ILE A 103 -18.21 17.74 10.53
CA ILE A 103 -18.42 16.36 10.95
C ILE A 103 -19.92 16.22 11.24
N LYS A 104 -20.62 15.43 10.43
CA LYS A 104 -22.04 15.11 10.65
C LYS A 104 -22.15 13.90 11.57
N GLU A 105 -23.26 13.81 12.30
CA GLU A 105 -23.57 12.63 13.12
C GLU A 105 -23.49 11.34 12.29
N SER A 106 -23.98 11.37 11.04
CA SER A 106 -23.86 10.24 10.09
C SER A 106 -22.42 9.84 9.79
N ASP A 107 -21.48 10.77 9.78
CA ASP A 107 -20.06 10.45 9.56
C ASP A 107 -19.50 9.68 10.75
N ILE A 108 -19.86 10.09 11.97
CA ILE A 108 -19.48 9.39 13.21
C ILE A 108 -20.13 8.02 13.28
N MET A 109 -21.43 7.94 12.97
CA MET A 109 -22.15 6.66 12.97
C MET A 109 -21.58 5.70 11.94
N ASN A 110 -21.25 6.15 10.73
CA ASN A 110 -20.56 5.34 9.73
C ASN A 110 -19.20 4.81 10.20
N ILE A 111 -18.44 5.62 10.95
CA ILE A 111 -17.17 5.17 11.55
C ILE A 111 -17.42 4.13 12.65
N LEU A 112 -18.47 4.29 13.43
CA LEU A 112 -18.81 3.37 14.52
C LEU A 112 -19.43 2.06 14.02
N GLU A 113 -20.27 2.11 13.00
CA GLU A 113 -21.02 0.97 12.48
C GLU A 113 -20.26 0.22 11.38
N ASP A 114 -19.72 0.97 10.44
CA ASP A 114 -19.04 0.46 9.25
C ASP A 114 -17.54 0.81 9.33
N TYR A 115 -16.92 0.36 10.43
CA TYR A 115 -15.50 0.47 10.67
C TYR A 115 -14.73 0.08 9.40
N ASP A 116 -14.00 1.03 8.82
CA ASP A 116 -13.49 0.95 7.46
C ASP A 116 -12.66 -0.31 7.22
N LYS A 117 -13.26 -1.31 6.57
CA LYS A 117 -12.61 -2.54 6.13
C LYS A 117 -11.56 -2.33 5.03
N ASN A 118 -11.12 -1.08 4.82
CA ASN A 118 -10.08 -0.78 3.84
C ASN A 118 -8.70 -1.28 4.28
N ASN A 119 -8.48 -1.49 5.59
CA ASN A 119 -7.25 -2.03 6.12
C ASN A 119 -7.53 -3.32 6.91
N ALA A 120 -7.18 -4.45 6.31
CA ALA A 120 -7.40 -5.77 6.88
C ALA A 120 -6.61 -6.03 8.20
N ASN A 121 -5.63 -5.18 8.54
CA ASN A 121 -4.84 -5.29 9.78
C ASN A 121 -5.38 -4.42 10.92
N GLN A 122 -6.40 -3.62 10.67
CA GLN A 122 -6.91 -2.69 11.66
C GLN A 122 -7.86 -3.40 12.63
N VAL A 123 -7.57 -3.30 13.93
CA VAL A 123 -8.44 -3.79 15.00
C VAL A 123 -9.29 -2.65 15.56
N ARG A 124 -10.50 -2.96 16.01
CA ARG A 124 -11.43 -1.99 16.55
C ARG A 124 -11.04 -1.60 17.99
N THR A 125 -10.40 -0.45 18.13
CA THR A 125 -9.96 0.12 19.41
C THR A 125 -10.31 1.60 19.49
N ALA A 126 -10.22 2.21 20.67
CA ALA A 126 -10.40 3.66 20.83
C ALA A 126 -9.42 4.46 19.98
N GLY A 127 -8.14 4.06 19.96
CA GLY A 127 -7.14 4.71 19.10
C GLY A 127 -7.41 4.58 17.60
N ALA A 128 -8.03 3.47 17.18
CA ALA A 128 -8.46 3.29 15.80
C ALA A 128 -9.63 4.22 15.42
N LEU A 129 -10.56 4.48 16.33
CA LEU A 129 -11.65 5.44 16.11
C LEU A 129 -11.12 6.88 16.03
N GLU A 130 -10.24 7.26 16.94
CA GLU A 130 -9.55 8.57 16.91
C GLU A 130 -8.83 8.77 15.58
N TYR A 131 -8.07 7.78 15.15
CA TYR A 131 -7.35 7.81 13.90
C TYR A 131 -8.28 7.92 12.68
N SER A 132 -9.40 7.19 12.65
CA SER A 132 -10.39 7.23 11.57
C SER A 132 -11.05 8.61 11.45
N LEU A 133 -11.35 9.25 12.58
CA LEU A 133 -11.86 10.63 12.61
C LEU A 133 -10.85 11.62 12.03
N PHE A 134 -9.58 11.50 12.43
CA PHE A 134 -8.52 12.35 11.91
C PHE A 134 -8.29 12.10 10.41
N GLU A 135 -8.27 10.84 9.96
CA GLU A 135 -8.14 10.50 8.53
C GLU A 135 -9.27 11.11 7.69
N MET A 136 -10.48 11.11 8.18
CA MET A 136 -11.60 11.73 7.47
C MET A 136 -11.37 13.23 7.26
N ILE A 137 -10.92 13.95 8.29
CA ILE A 137 -10.61 15.39 8.24
C ILE A 137 -9.45 15.65 7.28
N ALA A 138 -8.34 14.95 7.47
CA ALA A 138 -7.13 15.11 6.67
C ALA A 138 -7.38 14.83 5.17
N LYS A 139 -8.14 13.76 4.86
CA LYS A 139 -8.51 13.42 3.49
C LYS A 139 -9.35 14.49 2.82
N ARG A 140 -10.34 15.07 3.52
CA ARG A 140 -11.16 16.16 2.99
C ARG A 140 -10.30 17.37 2.69
N TYR A 141 -9.44 17.78 3.63
CA TYR A 141 -8.53 18.89 3.43
C TYR A 141 -7.59 18.67 2.25
N MET A 142 -6.90 17.54 2.20
CA MET A 142 -5.96 17.24 1.12
C MET A 142 -6.61 17.21 -0.26
N THR A 143 -7.85 16.75 -0.36
CA THR A 143 -8.59 16.77 -1.63
C THR A 143 -8.76 18.20 -2.17
N THR A 144 -8.79 19.23 -1.31
CA THR A 144 -8.88 20.63 -1.73
C THR A 144 -7.56 21.19 -2.29
N GLN A 145 -6.44 20.55 -1.95
CA GLN A 145 -5.10 21.00 -2.35
C GLN A 145 -4.68 20.46 -3.74
N TYR A 146 -5.43 19.52 -4.30
CA TYR A 146 -5.11 18.94 -5.61
C TYR A 146 -5.37 19.92 -6.76
N SER A 147 -4.56 19.86 -7.82
CA SER A 147 -4.85 20.60 -9.07
C SER A 147 -6.17 20.14 -9.70
N ASN A 148 -6.75 20.95 -10.59
CA ASN A 148 -7.98 20.58 -11.28
C ASN A 148 -7.78 19.32 -12.13
N GLU A 149 -6.68 19.24 -12.85
CA GLU A 149 -6.31 18.10 -13.70
C GLU A 149 -6.20 16.82 -12.87
N TRP A 150 -5.56 16.91 -11.69
CA TRP A 150 -5.45 15.78 -10.78
C TRP A 150 -6.82 15.32 -10.24
N ARG A 151 -7.67 16.29 -9.84
CA ARG A 151 -9.04 16.00 -9.38
C ARG A 151 -9.88 15.33 -10.46
N GLU A 152 -9.82 15.82 -11.70
CA GLU A 152 -10.55 15.26 -12.84
C GLU A 152 -10.06 13.83 -13.16
N ALA A 153 -8.76 13.62 -13.24
CA ALA A 153 -8.17 12.30 -13.46
C ALA A 153 -8.53 11.30 -12.34
N ARG A 154 -8.47 11.74 -11.09
CA ARG A 154 -8.85 10.94 -9.91
C ARG A 154 -10.35 10.63 -9.90
N GLU A 155 -11.21 11.60 -10.23
CA GLU A 155 -12.66 11.38 -10.29
C GLU A 155 -13.03 10.44 -11.42
N TYR A 156 -12.43 10.58 -12.58
CA TYR A 156 -12.59 9.62 -13.67
C TYR A 156 -12.13 8.22 -13.26
N GLY A 157 -11.08 8.10 -12.47
CA GLY A 157 -10.45 6.84 -12.03
C GLY A 157 -9.18 6.48 -12.82
N LEU A 158 -8.56 7.46 -13.49
CA LEU A 158 -7.30 7.27 -14.21
C LEU A 158 -6.12 7.11 -13.27
N VAL A 159 -6.16 7.81 -12.14
CA VAL A 159 -5.13 7.78 -11.10
C VAL A 159 -5.72 7.51 -9.72
N TYR A 160 -4.90 6.98 -8.82
CA TYR A 160 -5.29 6.68 -7.45
C TYR A 160 -4.20 7.09 -6.45
N ASN A 161 -4.61 7.89 -5.46
CA ASN A 161 -3.78 8.22 -4.30
C ASN A 161 -3.95 7.12 -3.25
N HIS A 162 -2.84 6.51 -2.87
CA HIS A 162 -2.81 5.64 -1.71
C HIS A 162 -2.68 6.49 -0.44
N ASP A 163 -3.34 6.07 0.63
CA ASP A 163 -3.26 6.71 1.94
C ASP A 163 -3.46 8.24 1.92
N ALA A 164 -4.38 8.73 1.08
CA ALA A 164 -4.60 10.16 0.84
C ALA A 164 -4.79 11.00 2.12
N ALA A 165 -5.38 10.41 3.16
CA ALA A 165 -5.51 11.07 4.46
C ALA A 165 -4.16 11.33 5.15
N GLN A 166 -3.16 10.51 4.86
CA GLN A 166 -1.84 10.57 5.49
C GLN A 166 -0.91 11.57 4.80
N GLU A 167 -1.27 12.03 3.59
CA GLU A 167 -0.47 12.99 2.82
C GLU A 167 -0.26 14.33 3.55
N LEU A 168 -1.16 14.69 4.46
CA LEU A 168 -1.05 15.92 5.24
C LEU A 168 0.14 15.92 6.22
N TYR A 169 0.43 14.76 6.84
CA TYR A 169 1.32 14.71 8.00
C TYR A 169 2.37 13.60 7.95
N LYS A 170 2.14 12.54 7.17
CA LYS A 170 3.13 11.48 6.97
C LYS A 170 3.94 11.75 5.72
N GLY A 171 5.25 11.61 5.86
CA GLY A 171 6.15 11.88 4.77
C GLY A 171 6.24 10.74 3.78
N LEU A 172 6.39 9.53 4.27
CA LEU A 172 6.96 8.43 3.50
C LEU A 172 6.03 7.24 3.37
N ASN A 173 6.21 6.48 2.30
CA ASN A 173 5.55 5.20 2.14
C ASN A 173 6.23 4.09 2.96
N CYS A 174 7.55 3.87 2.78
CA CYS A 174 8.26 2.77 3.44
C CYS A 174 9.63 3.19 3.96
N PHE A 175 10.12 2.45 4.97
CA PHE A 175 11.43 2.65 5.58
C PHE A 175 12.13 1.32 5.83
N THR A 176 13.39 1.22 5.44
CA THR A 176 14.29 0.12 5.78
C THR A 176 15.39 0.64 6.71
N LEU A 177 15.39 0.19 7.93
CA LEU A 177 16.41 0.53 8.92
C LEU A 177 17.75 -0.11 8.54
N ASP A 178 18.83 0.67 8.63
CA ASP A 178 20.17 0.16 8.82
C ASP A 178 20.44 0.02 10.33
N PRO A 179 20.48 -1.19 10.88
CA PRO A 179 20.67 -1.36 12.32
C PRO A 179 21.98 -0.77 12.85
N ARG A 180 23.01 -0.67 11.99
CA ARG A 180 24.33 -0.12 12.38
C ARG A 180 24.22 1.32 12.87
N PHE A 181 23.23 2.08 12.38
CA PHE A 181 22.98 3.45 12.85
C PHE A 181 22.72 3.46 14.36
N VAL A 182 21.72 2.71 14.81
CA VAL A 182 21.34 2.67 16.24
C VAL A 182 22.34 1.85 17.08
N PHE A 183 23.03 0.89 16.47
CA PHE A 183 24.09 0.14 17.16
C PHE A 183 25.30 1.01 17.50
N LYS A 184 25.65 1.98 16.67
CA LYS A 184 26.74 2.93 16.92
C LYS A 184 26.32 4.12 17.76
N LYS A 185 25.15 4.69 17.49
CA LYS A 185 24.69 5.95 18.11
C LYS A 185 23.81 5.75 19.34
N GLY A 186 23.15 4.60 19.47
CA GLY A 186 22.06 4.39 20.41
C GLY A 186 20.75 4.98 19.89
N LEU A 187 19.73 5.09 20.74
CA LEU A 187 18.39 5.58 20.39
C LEU A 187 18.14 6.95 21.02
N ARG A 188 17.71 7.89 20.17
CA ARG A 188 17.27 9.25 20.55
C ARG A 188 15.86 9.47 20.04
N THR A 189 14.88 9.50 20.92
CA THR A 189 13.45 9.51 20.56
C THR A 189 12.98 10.78 19.86
N TYR A 190 13.66 11.91 20.11
CA TYR A 190 13.36 13.22 19.52
C TYR A 190 14.52 13.76 18.65
N GLY A 191 15.29 12.86 18.05
CA GLY A 191 16.48 13.25 17.28
C GLY A 191 17.52 13.94 18.16
N ASP A 192 18.14 14.99 17.65
CA ASP A 192 19.13 15.78 18.40
C ASP A 192 18.50 16.81 19.34
N ASN A 193 17.18 16.87 19.41
CA ASN A 193 16.46 17.67 20.39
C ASN A 193 16.62 17.07 21.80
N HIS A 194 17.17 17.84 22.75
CA HIS A 194 17.60 17.36 24.08
C HIS A 194 16.47 17.09 25.09
N VAL A 195 15.23 16.95 24.64
CA VAL A 195 14.06 16.78 25.54
C VAL A 195 13.81 15.32 25.92
N GLY A 196 14.26 14.34 25.13
CA GLY A 196 13.97 12.90 25.32
C GLY A 196 15.05 12.12 26.04
N VAL A 197 14.68 10.91 26.45
CA VAL A 197 15.64 9.91 26.97
C VAL A 197 16.53 9.40 25.84
N VAL A 198 17.82 9.27 26.10
CA VAL A 198 18.81 8.77 25.16
C VAL A 198 19.36 7.43 25.64
N SER A 199 19.26 6.39 24.82
CA SER A 199 19.93 5.11 25.06
C SER A 199 21.36 5.16 24.48
N LYS A 200 22.30 4.49 25.18
CA LYS A 200 23.64 4.25 24.63
C LYS A 200 23.61 3.09 23.63
N PRO A 201 24.67 2.92 22.79
CA PRO A 201 24.86 1.73 21.96
C PRO A 201 24.61 0.43 22.75
N PRO A 202 23.87 -0.54 22.19
CA PRO A 202 23.53 -1.79 22.89
C PRO A 202 24.78 -2.64 23.13
N LYS A 203 24.84 -3.31 24.30
CA LYS A 203 25.94 -4.21 24.67
C LYS A 203 25.53 -5.66 24.68
N HIS A 204 24.25 -5.96 24.71
CA HIS A 204 23.69 -7.29 24.79
C HIS A 204 22.76 -7.58 23.63
N PHE A 205 22.58 -8.84 23.29
CA PHE A 205 21.79 -9.29 22.17
C PHE A 205 20.31 -8.89 22.29
N ASP A 206 19.72 -9.07 23.46
CA ASP A 206 18.36 -8.66 23.78
C ASP A 206 18.16 -7.14 23.62
N THR A 207 19.10 -6.36 24.14
CA THR A 207 19.07 -4.90 24.00
C THR A 207 19.25 -4.44 22.53
N ALA A 208 20.04 -5.18 21.73
CA ALA A 208 20.19 -4.91 20.31
C ALA A 208 18.88 -5.19 19.54
N LEU A 209 18.15 -6.24 19.90
CA LEU A 209 16.82 -6.52 19.37
C LEU A 209 15.80 -5.46 19.78
N GLU A 210 15.80 -5.08 21.07
CA GLU A 210 14.89 -4.09 21.63
C GLU A 210 15.07 -2.71 20.98
N ILE A 211 16.31 -2.24 20.79
CA ILE A 211 16.56 -0.95 20.14
C ILE A 211 16.09 -0.94 18.69
N CYS A 212 16.19 -2.07 17.98
CA CYS A 212 15.64 -2.22 16.63
C CYS A 212 14.10 -2.11 16.64
N GLU A 213 13.42 -2.84 17.55
CA GLU A 213 11.95 -2.77 17.68
C GLU A 213 11.48 -1.36 18.01
N GLN A 214 12.11 -0.72 19.00
CA GLN A 214 11.76 0.64 19.39
C GLN A 214 11.99 1.65 18.26
N THR A 215 13.08 1.52 17.50
CA THR A 215 13.36 2.38 16.36
C THR A 215 12.29 2.24 15.30
N LEU A 216 11.90 1.00 14.94
CA LEU A 216 10.81 0.79 13.99
C LEU A 216 9.49 1.35 14.53
N GLY A 217 9.18 1.11 15.80
CA GLY A 217 7.99 1.65 16.45
C GLY A 217 7.90 3.17 16.40
N LEU A 218 9.02 3.86 16.67
CA LEU A 218 9.13 5.33 16.58
C LEU A 218 9.09 5.86 15.14
N ALA A 219 9.53 5.07 14.16
CA ALA A 219 9.45 5.44 12.75
C ALA A 219 8.02 5.36 12.18
N THR A 220 7.17 4.47 12.70
CA THR A 220 5.84 4.21 12.14
C THR A 220 4.89 5.43 12.07
N PRO A 221 4.91 6.43 12.97
CA PRO A 221 4.13 7.65 12.82
C PRO A 221 4.43 8.43 11.54
N TYR A 222 5.65 8.32 11.01
CA TYR A 222 6.11 9.03 9.81
C TYR A 222 5.90 8.22 8.51
N ILE A 223 5.57 6.92 8.63
CA ILE A 223 5.52 5.96 7.52
C ILE A 223 4.07 5.56 7.24
N ALA A 224 3.64 5.67 5.99
CA ALA A 224 2.31 5.28 5.55
C ALA A 224 2.20 3.76 5.26
N GLY A 225 3.24 3.15 4.75
CA GLY A 225 3.34 1.73 4.42
C GLY A 225 3.99 0.88 5.51
N GLY A 226 5.12 0.28 5.21
CA GLY A 226 5.80 -0.66 6.09
C GLY A 226 7.18 -0.20 6.54
N VAL A 227 7.63 -0.79 7.64
CA VAL A 227 8.99 -0.65 8.17
C VAL A 227 9.73 -1.98 8.06
N SER A 228 11.05 -1.95 7.88
CA SER A 228 11.83 -3.16 7.65
C SER A 228 13.22 -3.06 8.29
N ILE A 229 13.84 -4.22 8.51
CA ILE A 229 15.27 -4.33 8.86
C ILE A 229 15.94 -5.18 7.79
N ALA A 230 16.94 -4.62 7.13
CA ALA A 230 17.77 -5.34 6.16
C ALA A 230 18.83 -6.19 6.86
N CYS A 231 19.23 -7.30 6.24
CA CYS A 231 20.31 -8.19 6.71
C CYS A 231 20.20 -8.56 8.19
N PHE A 232 18.97 -8.75 8.68
CA PHE A 232 18.65 -8.85 10.11
C PHE A 232 19.55 -9.84 10.86
N ASN A 233 19.70 -11.04 10.33
CA ASN A 233 20.48 -12.09 10.98
C ASN A 233 21.99 -11.79 11.01
N TYR A 234 22.56 -11.23 9.94
CA TYR A 234 23.98 -10.85 9.92
C TYR A 234 24.28 -9.63 10.78
N MET A 235 23.38 -8.62 10.80
CA MET A 235 23.57 -7.42 11.63
C MET A 235 23.55 -7.72 13.12
N LEU A 236 22.80 -8.72 13.56
CA LEU A 236 22.68 -9.12 14.96
C LEU A 236 23.66 -10.21 15.40
N ALA A 237 24.19 -10.99 14.46
CA ALA A 237 25.10 -12.10 14.75
C ALA A 237 26.31 -11.73 15.62
N PRO A 238 26.96 -10.53 15.48
CA PRO A 238 28.07 -10.11 16.32
C PRO A 238 27.75 -9.99 17.83
N TYR A 239 26.47 -9.90 18.19
CA TYR A 239 26.02 -9.79 19.59
C TYR A 239 25.82 -11.16 20.27
N MET A 240 26.01 -12.27 19.54
CA MET A 240 25.70 -13.62 20.04
C MET A 240 26.88 -14.33 20.69
N GLU A 241 28.08 -13.76 20.70
CA GLU A 241 29.25 -14.44 21.27
C GLU A 241 29.00 -14.88 22.73
N ASN A 242 29.25 -16.15 23.02
CA ASN A 242 29.09 -16.80 24.32
C ASN A 242 27.66 -16.90 24.85
N LEU A 243 26.62 -16.71 24.04
CA LEU A 243 25.24 -16.93 24.46
C LEU A 243 24.84 -18.41 24.30
N SER A 244 23.99 -18.91 25.20
CA SER A 244 23.36 -20.21 25.03
C SER A 244 22.24 -20.16 24.01
N TYR A 245 21.91 -21.32 23.42
CA TYR A 245 20.77 -21.45 22.51
C TYR A 245 19.47 -20.93 23.13
N GLU A 246 19.21 -21.30 24.40
CA GLU A 246 18.00 -20.92 25.14
C GLU A 246 17.89 -19.40 25.31
N SER A 247 19.02 -18.73 25.61
CA SER A 247 19.06 -17.27 25.74
C SER A 247 18.74 -16.57 24.43
N VAL A 248 19.34 -17.05 23.33
CA VAL A 248 19.09 -16.50 21.99
C VAL A 248 17.65 -16.76 21.58
N TYR A 249 17.14 -18.00 21.79
CA TYR A 249 15.75 -18.36 21.47
C TYR A 249 14.76 -17.45 22.21
N GLN A 250 14.96 -17.27 23.54
CA GLN A 250 14.06 -16.44 24.35
C GLN A 250 14.07 -14.97 23.92
N SER A 251 15.26 -14.42 23.60
CA SER A 251 15.38 -13.03 23.13
C SER A 251 14.67 -12.83 21.76
N LEU A 252 14.88 -13.75 20.83
CA LEU A 252 14.21 -13.70 19.52
C LEU A 252 12.70 -13.92 19.63
N GLN A 253 12.23 -14.82 20.52
CA GLN A 253 10.81 -15.00 20.78
C GLN A 253 10.18 -13.72 21.35
N GLY A 254 10.85 -13.07 22.30
CA GLY A 254 10.44 -11.78 22.84
C GLY A 254 10.30 -10.72 21.75
N PHE A 255 11.30 -10.60 20.89
CA PHE A 255 11.26 -9.69 19.73
C PHE A 255 10.08 -9.98 18.79
N MET A 256 9.88 -11.23 18.38
CA MET A 256 8.78 -11.62 17.49
C MET A 256 7.41 -11.31 18.10
N PHE A 257 7.25 -11.51 19.41
CA PHE A 257 6.01 -11.19 20.10
C PHE A 257 5.80 -9.68 20.25
N GLN A 258 6.85 -8.92 20.59
CA GLN A 258 6.77 -7.45 20.66
C GLN A 258 6.36 -6.84 19.33
N MET A 259 6.92 -7.33 18.20
CA MET A 259 6.54 -6.85 16.85
C MET A 259 5.05 -7.06 16.54
N ASN A 260 4.40 -8.06 17.12
CA ASN A 260 2.97 -8.33 16.91
C ASN A 260 2.07 -7.69 17.97
N GLN A 261 2.52 -7.59 19.22
CA GLN A 261 1.71 -7.10 20.34
C GLN A 261 1.84 -5.60 20.58
N SER A 262 2.90 -4.97 20.07
CA SER A 262 3.10 -3.53 20.17
C SER A 262 2.17 -2.77 19.21
N HIS A 263 0.98 -2.42 19.69
CA HIS A 263 0.00 -1.64 18.94
C HIS A 263 0.28 -0.12 19.08
N LYS A 264 1.48 0.30 18.71
CA LYS A 264 1.96 1.69 18.85
C LYS A 264 1.61 2.58 17.66
N ASN A 265 1.08 1.99 16.57
CA ASN A 265 0.96 2.65 15.29
C ASN A 265 -0.50 2.87 14.88
N ARG A 266 -0.74 3.87 14.04
CA ARG A 266 -1.93 4.06 13.19
C ARG A 266 -3.25 3.64 13.86
N GLY A 267 -3.60 4.24 14.97
CA GLY A 267 -4.83 3.86 15.63
C GLY A 267 -4.75 2.46 16.25
N SER A 268 -3.67 2.15 16.92
CA SER A 268 -3.45 0.87 17.63
C SER A 268 -3.34 -0.37 16.71
N GLN A 269 -2.77 -0.23 15.52
CA GLN A 269 -2.40 -1.37 14.69
C GLN A 269 -1.07 -1.97 15.13
N SER A 270 -0.86 -3.27 14.88
CA SER A 270 0.45 -3.87 14.89
C SER A 270 1.34 -3.26 13.81
N MET A 271 2.64 -3.22 14.03
CA MET A 271 3.58 -2.68 13.04
C MET A 271 3.57 -3.54 11.77
N PHE A 272 3.27 -2.92 10.63
CA PHE A 272 3.43 -3.56 9.33
C PHE A 272 4.92 -3.64 9.01
N SER A 273 5.54 -4.72 9.47
CA SER A 273 6.99 -4.86 9.54
C SER A 273 7.49 -6.04 8.72
N SER A 274 8.76 -5.99 8.33
CA SER A 274 9.46 -7.05 7.62
C SER A 274 10.89 -7.19 8.15
N ILE A 275 11.47 -8.37 8.05
CA ILE A 275 12.89 -8.61 8.24
C ILE A 275 13.44 -9.41 7.07
N THR A 276 14.63 -9.03 6.59
CA THR A 276 15.34 -9.82 5.59
C THR A 276 16.30 -10.76 6.29
N LEU A 277 16.15 -12.06 6.02
CA LEU A 277 16.97 -13.14 6.51
C LEU A 277 17.81 -13.66 5.33
N ASP A 278 19.10 -13.33 5.34
CA ASP A 278 20.02 -13.77 4.29
C ASP A 278 20.47 -15.21 4.58
N MET A 279 20.20 -16.13 3.64
CA MET A 279 20.60 -17.54 3.77
C MET A 279 22.11 -17.73 3.66
N VAL A 280 22.78 -16.82 3.00
CA VAL A 280 24.24 -16.76 2.83
C VAL A 280 24.68 -15.30 3.01
N CYS A 281 25.87 -15.08 3.56
CA CYS A 281 26.40 -13.74 3.75
C CYS A 281 26.38 -12.94 2.44
N PRO A 282 25.68 -11.79 2.39
CA PRO A 282 25.68 -10.92 1.22
C PRO A 282 27.09 -10.49 0.84
N GLU A 283 27.38 -10.45 -0.47
CA GLU A 283 28.74 -10.16 -0.97
C GLU A 283 29.29 -8.85 -0.43
N PHE A 284 28.47 -7.80 -0.36
CA PHE A 284 28.87 -6.49 0.14
C PHE A 284 29.23 -6.48 1.63
N LEU A 285 28.72 -7.43 2.43
CA LEU A 285 29.01 -7.56 3.87
C LEU A 285 30.24 -8.42 4.15
N LYS A 286 30.66 -9.29 3.24
CA LYS A 286 31.70 -10.29 3.49
C LYS A 286 32.99 -9.71 4.04
N ASN A 287 33.42 -8.59 3.50
CA ASN A 287 34.67 -7.92 3.88
C ASN A 287 34.44 -6.69 4.77
N GLN A 288 33.19 -6.38 5.13
CA GLN A 288 32.91 -5.30 6.06
C GLN A 288 33.13 -5.75 7.50
N LYS A 289 33.85 -4.95 8.27
CA LYS A 289 34.01 -5.17 9.69
C LYS A 289 32.66 -5.05 10.41
N ALA A 290 32.38 -6.00 11.25
CA ALA A 290 31.12 -6.06 11.97
C ALA A 290 31.06 -5.02 13.09
N ILE A 291 29.87 -4.47 13.32
CA ILE A 291 29.58 -3.62 14.49
C ILE A 291 29.07 -4.53 15.61
N GLY A 292 29.83 -4.56 16.69
CA GLY A 292 29.54 -5.41 17.86
C GLY A 292 29.05 -4.63 19.09
N PRO A 293 29.04 -5.32 20.24
CA PRO A 293 28.57 -4.77 21.53
C PRO A 293 29.21 -3.42 21.86
N GLY A 294 28.36 -2.45 22.23
CA GLY A 294 28.77 -1.09 22.56
C GLY A 294 29.08 -0.20 21.33
N GLY A 295 28.69 -0.61 20.13
CA GLY A 295 28.89 0.13 18.89
C GLY A 295 30.31 0.08 18.35
N VAL A 296 31.11 -0.87 18.82
CA VAL A 296 32.51 -0.99 18.46
C VAL A 296 32.65 -1.72 17.11
N GLU A 297 33.48 -1.18 16.22
CA GLU A 297 33.90 -1.87 15.01
C GLU A 297 34.88 -3.00 15.40
N LEU A 298 34.51 -4.24 15.09
CA LEU A 298 35.28 -5.42 15.43
C LEU A 298 36.42 -5.64 14.42
N THR A 299 37.39 -6.49 14.78
CA THR A 299 38.39 -7.00 13.83
C THR A 299 37.82 -8.06 12.88
N LYS A 300 36.75 -8.76 13.32
CA LYS A 300 35.98 -9.73 12.54
C LYS A 300 35.06 -9.02 11.54
N THR A 301 34.86 -9.64 10.38
CA THR A 301 33.87 -9.22 9.38
C THR A 301 32.51 -9.87 9.63
N TYR A 302 31.47 -9.42 8.95
CA TYR A 302 30.16 -10.08 9.06
C TYR A 302 30.19 -11.54 8.60
N ALA A 303 31.04 -11.91 7.62
CA ALA A 303 31.19 -13.30 7.17
C ALA A 303 31.76 -14.22 8.27
N ASP A 304 32.54 -13.68 9.21
CA ASP A 304 33.08 -14.47 10.34
C ASP A 304 31.99 -14.92 11.34
N PHE A 305 30.77 -14.39 11.23
CA PHE A 305 29.61 -14.71 12.05
C PHE A 305 28.55 -15.54 11.31
N ASP A 306 28.92 -16.26 10.27
CA ASP A 306 27.99 -17.03 9.44
C ASP A 306 27.20 -18.08 10.24
N LYS A 307 27.82 -18.73 11.23
CA LYS A 307 27.17 -19.71 12.10
C LYS A 307 26.09 -19.08 12.98
N GLU A 308 26.39 -17.94 13.56
CA GLU A 308 25.50 -17.16 14.41
C GLU A 308 24.34 -16.60 13.59
N ALA A 309 24.62 -16.07 12.42
CA ALA A 309 23.59 -15.57 11.48
C ALA A 309 22.64 -16.70 11.04
N ARG A 310 23.18 -17.89 10.76
CA ARG A 310 22.38 -19.08 10.45
C ARG A 310 21.51 -19.49 11.63
N LEU A 311 22.05 -19.48 12.84
CA LEU A 311 21.31 -19.83 14.05
C LEU A 311 20.13 -18.88 14.30
N ILE A 312 20.30 -17.56 14.08
CA ILE A 312 19.19 -16.59 14.16
C ILE A 312 18.10 -16.95 13.16
N LEU A 313 18.47 -17.21 11.90
CA LEU A 313 17.52 -17.58 10.84
C LEU A 313 16.72 -18.84 11.22
N ASP A 314 17.40 -19.89 11.68
CA ASP A 314 16.77 -21.15 12.06
C ASP A 314 15.84 -20.99 13.28
N ILE A 315 16.23 -20.22 14.29
CA ILE A 315 15.40 -19.93 15.47
C ILE A 315 14.15 -19.15 15.08
N ILE A 316 14.26 -18.08 14.31
CA ILE A 316 13.10 -17.29 13.85
C ILE A 316 12.14 -18.15 13.05
N THR A 317 12.67 -18.98 12.14
CA THR A 317 11.88 -19.92 11.36
C THR A 317 11.13 -20.90 12.27
N ASN A 318 11.80 -21.44 13.30
CA ASN A 318 11.22 -22.37 14.25
C ASN A 318 10.14 -21.71 15.14
N ILE A 319 10.38 -20.50 15.65
CA ILE A 319 9.37 -19.72 16.39
C ILE A 319 8.13 -19.52 15.53
N SER A 320 8.32 -19.13 14.28
CA SER A 320 7.21 -18.89 13.34
C SER A 320 6.46 -20.18 12.96
N PHE A 321 7.17 -21.31 12.89
CA PHE A 321 6.56 -22.62 12.64
C PHE A 321 5.72 -23.10 13.84
N ASN A 322 6.18 -22.86 15.05
CA ASN A 322 5.46 -23.22 16.27
C ASN A 322 4.27 -22.29 16.55
N GLY A 323 4.35 -21.03 16.10
CA GLY A 323 3.32 -20.02 16.32
C GLY A 323 3.43 -19.36 17.71
N ASP A 324 2.35 -18.66 18.08
CA ASP A 324 2.24 -18.00 19.38
C ASP A 324 1.94 -18.99 20.53
N GLY A 325 1.61 -18.47 21.72
CA GLY A 325 1.29 -19.27 22.93
C GLY A 325 0.08 -20.21 22.76
N GLU A 326 -0.70 -20.07 21.71
CA GLU A 326 -1.86 -20.89 21.36
C GLU A 326 -1.64 -21.65 20.03
N GLY A 327 -0.44 -21.58 19.45
CA GLY A 327 -0.09 -22.22 18.17
C GLY A 327 -0.62 -21.50 16.95
N LYS A 328 -1.10 -20.25 17.08
CA LYS A 328 -1.54 -19.43 15.96
C LYS A 328 -0.34 -18.86 15.20
N PRO A 329 -0.46 -18.67 13.86
CA PRO A 329 0.62 -18.10 13.08
C PRO A 329 0.96 -16.67 13.52
N ILE A 330 2.25 -16.35 13.56
CA ILE A 330 2.80 -15.02 13.82
C ILE A 330 2.95 -14.31 12.47
N PHE A 331 2.14 -13.28 12.20
CA PHE A 331 2.09 -12.65 10.88
C PHE A 331 3.18 -11.60 10.65
N PHE A 332 3.62 -10.93 11.70
CA PHE A 332 4.65 -9.90 11.63
C PHE A 332 5.83 -10.21 12.57
N PRO A 333 7.05 -9.81 12.16
CA PRO A 333 7.43 -9.26 10.87
C PRO A 333 7.24 -10.25 9.73
N ASN A 334 6.95 -9.77 8.50
CA ASN A 334 7.02 -10.60 7.30
C ASN A 334 8.45 -11.14 7.15
N LEU A 335 8.58 -12.45 6.99
CA LEU A 335 9.87 -13.13 6.86
C LEU A 335 10.28 -13.20 5.40
N ILE A 336 11.31 -12.46 5.02
CA ILE A 336 11.83 -12.39 3.66
C ILE A 336 13.17 -13.10 3.62
N TYR A 337 13.24 -14.23 2.91
CA TYR A 337 14.45 -15.01 2.78
C TYR A 337 15.16 -14.65 1.47
N ASN A 338 16.37 -14.11 1.58
CA ASN A 338 17.25 -13.92 0.44
C ASN A 338 17.90 -15.27 0.10
N ILE A 339 17.59 -15.77 -1.11
CA ILE A 339 17.95 -17.11 -1.56
C ILE A 339 19.16 -17.15 -2.48
N ASP A 340 19.77 -15.99 -2.76
CA ASP A 340 20.91 -15.90 -3.67
C ASP A 340 22.11 -16.70 -3.13
N ASN A 341 22.73 -17.49 -4.01
CA ASN A 341 23.88 -18.35 -3.71
C ASN A 341 23.65 -19.46 -2.65
N ALA A 342 22.43 -19.60 -2.12
CA ALA A 342 22.14 -20.62 -1.11
C ALA A 342 21.88 -21.99 -1.74
N ASN A 343 22.35 -23.04 -1.08
CA ASN A 343 21.85 -24.39 -1.31
C ASN A 343 20.53 -24.56 -0.52
N LEU A 344 19.40 -24.45 -1.21
CA LEU A 344 18.09 -24.37 -0.55
C LEU A 344 17.71 -25.65 0.20
N ARG A 345 18.35 -26.78 -0.11
CA ARG A 345 18.12 -28.04 0.58
C ARG A 345 18.64 -28.05 2.03
N ASP A 346 19.58 -27.15 2.34
CA ASP A 346 20.08 -26.98 3.69
C ASP A 346 19.12 -26.18 4.61
N PHE A 347 17.98 -25.69 4.04
CA PHE A 347 16.99 -24.83 4.70
C PHE A 347 15.58 -25.45 4.67
N GLU A 348 15.47 -26.77 4.86
CA GLU A 348 14.20 -27.50 4.80
C GLU A 348 13.15 -26.92 5.75
N ASN A 349 13.55 -26.46 6.95
CA ASN A 349 12.68 -25.81 7.93
C ASN A 349 11.96 -24.57 7.38
N VAL A 350 12.56 -23.79 6.49
CA VAL A 350 11.94 -22.64 5.83
C VAL A 350 10.81 -23.08 4.91
N PHE A 351 11.00 -24.19 4.20
CA PHE A 351 10.01 -24.75 3.30
C PHE A 351 8.88 -25.47 4.05
N ASP A 352 9.18 -26.07 5.20
CA ASP A 352 8.15 -26.59 6.12
C ASP A 352 7.24 -25.46 6.64
N LEU A 353 7.82 -24.32 7.03
CA LEU A 353 7.06 -23.14 7.41
C LEU A 353 6.20 -22.62 6.25
N SER A 354 6.76 -22.62 5.02
CA SER A 354 6.02 -22.21 3.82
C SER A 354 4.85 -23.15 3.53
N ALA A 355 5.05 -24.47 3.68
CA ALA A 355 4.00 -25.47 3.51
C ALA A 355 2.91 -25.36 4.59
N LYS A 356 3.26 -25.01 5.82
CA LYS A 356 2.32 -24.93 6.95
C LYS A 356 1.47 -23.68 6.93
N PHE A 357 2.09 -22.50 6.83
CA PHE A 357 1.43 -21.20 7.05
C PHE A 357 1.57 -20.20 5.90
N SER A 358 2.30 -20.53 4.85
CA SER A 358 2.52 -19.60 3.71
C SER A 358 3.18 -18.26 4.11
N LEU A 359 3.88 -18.20 5.23
CA LEU A 359 4.48 -16.97 5.76
C LEU A 359 5.74 -16.52 4.99
N PRO A 360 6.68 -17.42 4.58
CA PRO A 360 7.89 -17.03 3.89
C PRO A 360 7.64 -16.33 2.57
N TYR A 361 8.52 -15.34 2.30
CA TYR A 361 8.74 -14.76 1.00
C TYR A 361 10.16 -15.10 0.55
N PHE A 362 10.34 -15.27 -0.75
CA PHE A 362 11.63 -15.57 -1.34
C PHE A 362 12.07 -14.44 -2.25
N CYS A 363 13.32 -13.98 -2.06
CA CYS A 363 13.89 -12.85 -2.76
C CYS A 363 15.20 -13.27 -3.43
N SER A 364 15.38 -12.87 -4.70
CA SER A 364 16.62 -13.03 -5.45
C SER A 364 17.00 -11.72 -6.11
N ALA A 365 18.05 -11.06 -5.64
CA ALA A 365 18.55 -9.81 -6.23
C ALA A 365 19.07 -10.03 -7.65
N LYS A 366 19.70 -11.18 -7.92
CA LYS A 366 20.21 -11.56 -9.25
C LYS A 366 19.11 -11.55 -10.31
N ASN A 367 17.91 -11.98 -9.95
CA ASN A 367 16.76 -11.99 -10.87
C ASN A 367 16.21 -10.58 -11.14
N ASN A 368 16.60 -9.58 -10.33
CA ASN A 368 16.35 -8.15 -10.58
C ASN A 368 17.56 -7.46 -11.25
N ASN A 369 18.55 -8.21 -11.70
CA ASN A 369 19.78 -7.73 -12.33
C ASN A 369 20.62 -6.79 -11.45
N VAL A 370 20.68 -7.06 -10.14
CA VAL A 370 21.44 -6.30 -9.15
C VAL A 370 22.20 -7.25 -8.22
N ASP A 371 23.21 -6.74 -7.51
CA ASP A 371 24.04 -7.54 -6.60
C ASP A 371 23.33 -7.80 -5.27
N TYR A 372 22.54 -6.83 -4.81
CA TYR A 372 21.74 -6.93 -3.60
C TYR A 372 20.47 -6.06 -3.68
N GLN A 373 19.43 -6.49 -3.00
CA GLN A 373 18.23 -5.69 -2.77
C GLN A 373 17.62 -5.96 -1.39
N SER A 374 17.15 -4.94 -0.74
CA SER A 374 16.21 -5.06 0.37
C SER A 374 14.79 -5.14 -0.18
N THR A 375 14.02 -6.04 0.39
CA THR A 375 12.59 -6.14 0.08
C THR A 375 11.79 -5.85 1.35
N LEU A 376 10.72 -5.09 1.24
CA LEU A 376 9.97 -4.64 2.40
C LEU A 376 8.46 -4.59 2.14
N GLY A 377 7.71 -4.70 3.23
CA GLY A 377 6.26 -4.69 3.20
C GLY A 377 5.71 -5.85 2.37
N CYS A 378 4.77 -5.54 1.49
CA CYS A 378 4.11 -6.54 0.69
C CYS A 378 4.76 -6.78 -0.68
N ARG A 379 5.60 -5.86 -1.21
CA ARG A 379 6.28 -6.05 -2.50
C ARG A 379 7.31 -4.98 -2.89
N SER A 380 7.57 -3.98 -2.06
CA SER A 380 8.56 -2.94 -2.37
C SER A 380 9.96 -3.54 -2.43
N ALA A 381 10.78 -3.12 -3.38
CA ALA A 381 12.17 -3.50 -3.52
C ALA A 381 13.05 -2.25 -3.58
N LEU A 382 14.18 -2.31 -2.89
CA LEU A 382 15.25 -1.32 -2.93
C LEU A 382 16.49 -1.99 -3.51
N PRO A 383 16.58 -2.12 -4.83
CA PRO A 383 17.76 -2.69 -5.49
C PRO A 383 18.93 -1.72 -5.47
N ASN A 384 20.18 -2.21 -5.47
CA ASN A 384 21.37 -1.35 -5.57
C ASN A 384 21.61 -0.83 -7.00
N ASN A 385 20.60 -0.18 -7.55
CA ASN A 385 20.59 0.36 -8.91
C ASN A 385 20.57 1.90 -8.99
N TRP A 386 20.85 2.58 -7.88
CA TRP A 386 20.90 4.03 -7.78
C TRP A 386 22.34 4.53 -7.74
N THR A 387 23.05 4.30 -6.63
CA THR A 387 24.49 4.60 -6.50
C THR A 387 25.37 3.41 -6.84
N GLY A 388 24.81 2.20 -6.80
CA GLY A 388 25.53 0.93 -6.91
C GLY A 388 26.02 0.39 -5.57
N ASP A 389 25.99 1.18 -4.50
CA ASP A 389 26.38 0.74 -3.15
C ASP A 389 25.16 0.24 -2.36
N PRO A 390 25.10 -1.07 -2.00
CA PRO A 390 24.01 -1.61 -1.19
C PRO A 390 23.85 -0.94 0.19
N ASN A 391 24.91 -0.38 0.78
CA ASN A 391 24.83 0.34 2.04
C ASN A 391 24.02 1.64 1.91
N ILE A 392 24.00 2.23 0.73
CA ILE A 392 23.25 3.44 0.43
C ILE A 392 21.88 3.08 -0.14
N ASP A 393 21.84 2.21 -1.12
CA ASP A 393 20.65 1.96 -1.92
C ASP A 393 19.61 1.09 -1.20
N CYS A 394 20.05 0.19 -0.30
CA CYS A 394 19.22 -0.89 0.24
C CYS A 394 18.80 -0.71 1.72
N MET A 395 19.37 0.23 2.45
CA MET A 395 19.08 0.47 3.88
C MET A 395 19.26 1.95 4.23
N GLY A 396 18.67 2.39 5.36
CA GLY A 396 18.62 3.79 5.77
C GLY A 396 17.87 4.67 4.75
N THR A 397 16.96 4.09 4.00
CA THR A 397 16.12 4.74 2.97
C THR A 397 14.83 3.93 2.77
N GLY A 398 14.05 4.22 1.74
CA GLY A 398 12.81 3.51 1.44
C GLY A 398 12.12 4.03 0.18
N ASN A 399 10.80 3.88 0.12
CA ASN A 399 10.00 4.54 -0.89
C ASN A 399 9.42 5.83 -0.29
N SER A 400 9.58 6.95 -0.98
CA SER A 400 9.01 8.23 -0.54
C SER A 400 7.54 8.36 -0.92
N VAL A 401 7.26 8.58 -2.18
CA VAL A 401 5.91 8.81 -2.70
C VAL A 401 5.52 7.72 -3.68
N TYR A 402 4.25 7.32 -3.69
CA TYR A 402 3.73 6.43 -4.71
C TYR A 402 2.28 6.74 -5.09
N THR A 403 2.02 6.68 -6.38
CA THR A 403 0.70 6.84 -6.99
C THR A 403 0.46 5.73 -8.01
N THR A 404 -0.79 5.43 -8.29
CA THR A 404 -1.13 4.33 -9.20
C THR A 404 -1.94 4.82 -10.38
N ILE A 405 -1.54 4.41 -11.58
CA ILE A 405 -2.27 4.59 -12.83
C ILE A 405 -3.17 3.38 -13.06
N SER A 406 -4.44 3.61 -13.35
CA SER A 406 -5.40 2.57 -13.74
C SER A 406 -5.33 2.35 -15.26
N LEU A 407 -4.56 1.34 -15.69
CA LEU A 407 -4.42 1.04 -17.11
C LEU A 407 -5.75 0.75 -17.82
N PRO A 408 -6.73 0.02 -17.21
CA PRO A 408 -8.04 -0.16 -17.81
C PRO A 408 -8.79 1.16 -18.02
N ALA A 409 -8.72 2.08 -17.04
CA ALA A 409 -9.36 3.38 -17.17
C ALA A 409 -8.70 4.23 -18.26
N VAL A 410 -7.37 4.19 -18.39
CA VAL A 410 -6.63 4.86 -19.50
C VAL A 410 -7.06 4.29 -20.84
N ALA A 411 -7.15 2.96 -20.99
CA ALA A 411 -7.57 2.32 -22.23
C ALA A 411 -9.03 2.65 -22.57
N LEU A 412 -9.94 2.66 -21.59
CA LEU A 412 -11.34 3.07 -21.79
C LEU A 412 -11.46 4.54 -22.17
N LYS A 413 -10.67 5.42 -21.53
CA LYS A 413 -10.63 6.85 -21.85
C LYS A 413 -10.13 7.10 -23.27
N ALA A 414 -9.04 6.43 -23.65
CA ALA A 414 -8.51 6.52 -25.02
C ALA A 414 -9.56 6.09 -26.06
N LYS A 415 -10.31 5.01 -25.78
CA LYS A 415 -11.39 4.52 -26.64
C LYS A 415 -12.59 5.48 -26.68
N GLU A 416 -12.99 6.03 -25.53
CA GLU A 416 -14.08 7.02 -25.43
C GLU A 416 -13.77 8.28 -26.24
N ASP A 417 -12.53 8.78 -26.17
CA ASP A 417 -12.07 9.99 -26.84
C ASP A 417 -11.58 9.75 -28.28
N ASN A 418 -11.58 8.50 -28.74
CA ASN A 418 -10.99 8.09 -30.03
C ASN A 418 -9.55 8.57 -30.21
N ARG A 419 -8.72 8.36 -29.14
CA ARG A 419 -7.31 8.74 -29.07
C ARG A 419 -6.42 7.50 -29.01
N ASN A 420 -5.12 7.69 -29.29
CA ASN A 420 -4.14 6.63 -29.08
C ASN A 420 -3.97 6.35 -27.58
N PHE A 421 -3.87 5.07 -27.21
CA PHE A 421 -3.69 4.64 -25.83
C PHE A 421 -2.40 5.20 -25.19
N TYR A 422 -1.30 5.18 -25.96
CA TYR A 422 0.00 5.64 -25.42
C TYR A 422 0.03 7.15 -25.20
N ASP A 423 -0.70 7.95 -26.00
CA ASP A 423 -0.80 9.40 -25.78
C ASP A 423 -1.52 9.70 -24.45
N VAL A 424 -2.61 8.98 -24.15
CA VAL A 424 -3.35 9.14 -22.88
C VAL A 424 -2.54 8.60 -21.70
N LEU A 425 -1.82 7.51 -21.90
CA LEU A 425 -0.92 6.96 -20.87
C LEU A 425 0.22 7.91 -20.54
N GLU A 426 0.82 8.54 -21.55
CA GLU A 426 1.88 9.52 -21.38
C GLU A 426 1.40 10.76 -20.62
N GLU A 427 0.22 11.27 -20.93
CA GLU A 427 -0.41 12.36 -20.17
C GLU A 427 -0.56 11.99 -18.68
N MET A 428 -1.00 10.76 -18.39
CA MET A 428 -1.13 10.30 -17.00
C MET A 428 0.22 10.09 -16.31
N LEU A 429 1.24 9.69 -17.04
CA LEU A 429 2.60 9.59 -16.52
C LEU A 429 3.13 10.96 -16.11
N TYR A 430 2.99 11.99 -16.95
CA TYR A 430 3.41 13.35 -16.59
C TYR A 430 2.56 13.93 -15.45
N LEU A 431 1.26 13.67 -15.42
CA LEU A 431 0.42 14.10 -14.31
C LEU A 431 0.85 13.47 -12.98
N VAL A 432 1.22 12.18 -12.98
CA VAL A 432 1.74 11.46 -11.81
C VAL A 432 3.13 11.98 -11.43
N HIS A 433 3.98 12.27 -12.41
CA HIS A 433 5.29 12.88 -12.19
C HIS A 433 5.17 14.19 -11.41
N ASP A 434 4.40 15.15 -11.92
CA ASP A 434 4.22 16.47 -11.31
C ASP A 434 3.60 16.38 -9.92
N TYR A 435 2.62 15.49 -9.77
CA TYR A 435 2.01 15.24 -8.46
C TYR A 435 3.01 14.68 -7.45
N ASN A 436 3.81 13.70 -7.84
CA ASN A 436 4.80 13.08 -6.95
C ASN A 436 5.90 14.07 -6.55
N LEU A 437 6.35 14.95 -7.46
CA LEU A 437 7.32 16.00 -7.13
C LEU A 437 6.74 17.01 -6.14
N ASN A 438 5.53 17.52 -6.37
CA ASN A 438 4.84 18.40 -5.44
C ASN A 438 4.67 17.75 -4.05
N ARG A 439 4.43 16.43 -4.03
CA ARG A 439 4.31 15.67 -2.80
C ARG A 439 5.65 15.53 -2.08
N LEU A 440 6.74 15.29 -2.80
CA LEU A 440 8.09 15.23 -2.25
C LEU A 440 8.51 16.58 -1.65
N ASP A 441 8.20 17.69 -2.33
CA ASP A 441 8.49 19.04 -1.83
C ASP A 441 7.71 19.33 -0.54
N TRP A 442 6.45 18.86 -0.44
CA TRP A 442 5.69 18.96 0.81
C TRP A 442 6.33 18.15 1.95
N ILE A 443 6.82 16.95 1.67
CA ILE A 443 7.56 16.12 2.65
C ILE A 443 8.82 16.84 3.13
N LYS A 444 9.62 17.40 2.22
CA LYS A 444 10.81 18.18 2.55
C LYS A 444 10.47 19.34 3.47
N LYS A 445 9.41 20.07 3.14
CA LYS A 445 8.91 21.17 3.98
C LYS A 445 8.49 20.72 5.38
N LEU A 446 7.74 19.62 5.49
CA LEU A 446 7.36 19.04 6.78
C LEU A 446 8.58 18.67 7.63
N TRP A 447 9.58 18.09 7.01
CA TRP A 447 10.74 17.53 7.71
C TRP A 447 11.77 18.61 8.09
N TYR A 448 12.12 19.47 7.15
CA TYR A 448 13.22 20.42 7.32
C TYR A 448 12.75 21.81 7.80
N ASP A 449 11.57 22.30 7.36
CA ASP A 449 11.07 23.61 7.76
C ASP A 449 10.23 23.56 9.04
N TYR A 450 9.40 22.49 9.18
CA TYR A 450 8.52 22.32 10.33
C TYR A 450 9.04 21.37 11.40
N HIS A 451 10.17 20.71 11.19
CA HIS A 451 10.80 19.79 12.14
C HIS A 451 9.87 18.67 12.64
N VAL A 452 8.97 18.19 11.76
CA VAL A 452 8.00 17.15 12.11
C VAL A 452 8.67 15.79 12.27
N ALA A 453 9.83 15.57 11.63
CA ALA A 453 10.48 14.27 11.54
C ALA A 453 11.95 14.27 12.03
N ASP A 454 12.30 15.07 13.03
CA ASP A 454 13.65 15.15 13.59
C ASP A 454 14.19 13.79 14.02
N PHE A 455 13.31 12.87 14.46
CA PHE A 455 13.68 11.49 14.72
C PHE A 455 14.25 10.77 13.50
N MET A 456 13.66 10.98 12.32
CA MET A 456 14.05 10.29 11.10
C MET A 456 15.32 10.87 10.46
N ILE A 457 15.55 12.17 10.63
CA ILE A 457 16.69 12.90 10.01
C ILE A 457 17.86 13.10 10.98
N GLN A 458 17.82 12.51 12.19
CA GLN A 458 18.99 12.55 13.09
C GLN A 458 20.22 11.94 12.41
N GLU A 459 21.39 12.56 12.61
CA GLU A 459 22.61 12.19 11.92
C GLU A 459 23.55 11.32 12.76
N ASP A 460 24.34 10.49 12.12
CA ASP A 460 25.47 9.80 12.74
C ASP A 460 26.69 10.75 12.89
N ASP A 461 27.80 10.23 13.40
CA ASP A 461 29.03 11.00 13.61
C ASP A 461 29.69 11.50 12.32
N ASN A 462 29.26 11.01 11.16
CA ASN A 462 29.72 11.42 9.83
C ASN A 462 28.72 12.38 9.13
N GLY A 463 27.64 12.78 9.80
CA GLY A 463 26.59 13.62 9.21
C GLY A 463 25.65 12.87 8.27
N VAL A 464 25.58 11.52 8.39
CA VAL A 464 24.66 10.71 7.58
C VAL A 464 23.36 10.54 8.33
N PRO A 465 22.20 10.97 7.78
CA PRO A 465 20.91 10.84 8.46
C PRO A 465 20.46 9.37 8.54
N MET A 466 19.71 9.04 9.60
CA MET A 466 19.12 7.70 9.78
C MET A 466 18.22 7.31 8.60
N TYR A 467 17.47 8.27 8.07
CA TYR A 467 16.73 8.12 6.82
C TYR A 467 17.23 9.13 5.79
N ARG A 468 17.78 8.63 4.70
CA ARG A 468 18.24 9.45 3.58
C ARG A 468 17.08 9.67 2.60
N LEU A 469 16.40 10.82 2.73
CA LEU A 469 15.26 11.18 1.89
C LEU A 469 15.66 11.34 0.41
N GLU A 470 16.86 11.84 0.15
CA GLU A 470 17.36 12.07 -1.21
C GLU A 470 17.64 10.75 -1.98
N ASP A 471 17.86 9.64 -1.25
CA ASP A 471 18.05 8.31 -1.81
C ASP A 471 16.75 7.50 -1.88
N ALA A 472 15.64 8.08 -1.43
CA ALA A 472 14.35 7.41 -1.40
C ALA A 472 13.75 7.30 -2.80
N THR A 473 13.14 6.15 -3.09
CA THR A 473 12.53 5.90 -4.40
C THR A 473 11.18 6.61 -4.53
N ILE A 474 11.02 7.41 -5.59
CA ILE A 474 9.73 7.95 -6.04
C ILE A 474 9.11 6.92 -6.98
N VAL A 475 7.89 6.47 -6.68
CA VAL A 475 7.35 5.27 -7.30
C VAL A 475 6.15 5.59 -8.19
N VAL A 476 6.20 5.12 -9.42
CA VAL A 476 5.06 5.10 -10.35
C VAL A 476 4.47 3.70 -10.37
N GLY A 477 3.26 3.58 -9.83
CA GLY A 477 2.52 2.34 -9.79
C GLY A 477 1.50 2.19 -10.91
N TYR A 478 1.05 0.96 -11.16
CA TYR A 478 0.01 0.67 -12.14
C TYR A 478 -0.84 -0.54 -11.72
N LEU A 479 -2.04 -0.64 -12.31
CA LEU A 479 -3.06 -1.64 -12.02
C LEU A 479 -3.76 -2.09 -13.30
N GLY A 480 -4.17 -3.37 -13.37
CA GLY A 480 -5.13 -3.85 -14.37
C GLY A 480 -4.56 -4.09 -15.77
N MET A 481 -3.32 -4.59 -15.87
CA MET A 481 -2.70 -4.88 -17.16
C MET A 481 -3.52 -5.88 -17.99
N SER A 482 -4.05 -6.94 -17.37
CA SER A 482 -4.83 -7.95 -18.07
C SER A 482 -6.08 -7.35 -18.73
N GLU A 483 -6.84 -6.56 -17.97
CA GLU A 483 -8.05 -5.90 -18.46
C GLU A 483 -7.73 -4.80 -19.48
N CYS A 484 -6.60 -4.11 -19.31
CA CYS A 484 -6.12 -3.14 -20.30
C CYS A 484 -5.88 -3.81 -21.66
N LEU A 485 -5.21 -4.95 -21.70
CA LEU A 485 -4.97 -5.71 -22.92
C LEU A 485 -6.29 -6.18 -23.55
N GLU A 486 -7.26 -6.62 -22.76
CA GLU A 486 -8.61 -6.98 -23.25
C GLU A 486 -9.31 -5.78 -23.91
N ILE A 487 -9.27 -4.59 -23.30
CA ILE A 487 -9.87 -3.36 -23.82
C ILE A 487 -9.21 -2.95 -25.14
N LEU A 488 -7.90 -3.13 -25.26
CA LEU A 488 -7.12 -2.85 -26.47
C LEU A 488 -7.31 -3.90 -27.58
N GLY A 489 -8.04 -5.00 -27.30
CA GLY A 489 -8.36 -6.03 -28.28
C GLY A 489 -7.36 -7.17 -28.39
N TYR A 490 -6.40 -7.26 -27.45
CA TYR A 490 -5.40 -8.35 -27.42
C TYR A 490 -5.85 -9.57 -26.60
N GLY A 491 -7.00 -9.47 -25.88
CA GLY A 491 -7.45 -10.50 -24.92
C GLY A 491 -6.75 -10.37 -23.56
N PRO A 492 -7.16 -11.19 -22.55
CA PRO A 492 -6.54 -11.19 -21.24
C PRO A 492 -5.08 -11.61 -21.30
N LEU A 493 -4.27 -11.17 -20.33
CA LEU A 493 -2.83 -11.47 -20.30
C LEU A 493 -2.59 -12.97 -20.36
N SER A 494 -1.82 -13.39 -21.36
CA SER A 494 -1.49 -14.76 -21.69
C SER A 494 -0.09 -14.84 -22.34
N ARG A 495 0.32 -16.04 -22.72
CA ARG A 495 1.58 -16.24 -23.45
C ARG A 495 1.59 -15.54 -24.80
N GLU A 496 0.46 -15.54 -25.49
CA GLU A 496 0.31 -15.05 -26.87
C GLU A 496 0.43 -13.53 -26.97
N ASN A 497 0.13 -12.80 -25.87
CA ASN A 497 0.15 -11.34 -25.84
C ASN A 497 1.08 -10.75 -24.76
N ASN A 498 1.97 -11.55 -24.19
CA ASN A 498 2.92 -11.06 -23.18
C ASN A 498 3.91 -10.03 -23.73
N ASP A 499 4.18 -10.06 -25.03
CA ASP A 499 4.96 -9.03 -25.72
C ASP A 499 4.29 -7.65 -25.59
N LYS A 500 2.96 -7.58 -25.69
CA LYS A 500 2.18 -6.34 -25.51
C LYS A 500 2.19 -5.86 -24.05
N CYS A 501 2.12 -6.77 -23.09
CA CYS A 501 2.33 -6.44 -21.69
C CYS A 501 3.70 -5.80 -21.48
N GLN A 502 4.76 -6.43 -21.99
CA GLN A 502 6.13 -5.91 -21.88
C GLN A 502 6.33 -4.59 -22.63
N GLU A 503 5.65 -4.37 -23.76
CA GLU A 503 5.68 -3.11 -24.51
C GLU A 503 5.15 -1.96 -23.64
N ILE A 504 3.98 -2.13 -23.02
CA ILE A 504 3.39 -1.14 -22.10
C ILE A 504 4.31 -0.91 -20.89
N MET A 505 4.85 -1.96 -20.28
CA MET A 505 5.75 -1.82 -19.15
C MET A 505 7.05 -1.09 -19.53
N LYS A 506 7.63 -1.42 -20.67
CA LYS A 506 8.84 -0.74 -21.20
C LYS A 506 8.56 0.74 -21.51
N PHE A 507 7.37 1.06 -22.01
CA PHE A 507 6.97 2.44 -22.23
C PHE A 507 6.94 3.23 -20.93
N MET A 508 6.27 2.72 -19.88
CA MET A 508 6.25 3.37 -18.57
C MET A 508 7.63 3.44 -17.94
N LYS A 509 8.41 2.35 -18.03
CA LYS A 509 9.78 2.27 -17.48
C LYS A 509 10.71 3.29 -18.14
N LYS A 510 10.60 3.49 -19.43
CA LYS A 510 11.40 4.49 -20.17
C LYS A 510 11.24 5.88 -19.55
N HIS A 511 10.01 6.31 -19.22
CA HIS A 511 9.78 7.60 -18.59
C HIS A 511 10.42 7.68 -17.19
N THR A 512 10.25 6.65 -16.36
CA THR A 512 10.89 6.64 -15.04
C THR A 512 12.41 6.63 -15.11
N ASP A 513 13.01 5.95 -16.10
CA ASP A 513 14.46 5.94 -16.31
C ASP A 513 14.97 7.30 -16.82
N GLU A 514 14.23 7.97 -17.72
CA GLU A 514 14.56 9.31 -18.22
C GLU A 514 14.49 10.36 -17.10
N TRP A 515 13.44 10.35 -16.28
CA TRP A 515 13.34 11.25 -15.11
C TRP A 515 14.47 11.01 -14.11
N LYS A 516 14.79 9.73 -13.83
CA LYS A 516 15.90 9.36 -12.96
C LYS A 516 17.23 9.97 -13.42
N GLN A 517 17.50 9.94 -14.72
CA GLN A 517 18.73 10.50 -15.31
C GLN A 517 18.73 12.03 -15.33
N ASN A 518 17.59 12.65 -15.70
CA ASN A 518 17.52 14.09 -15.94
C ASN A 518 17.41 14.91 -14.64
N GLU A 519 16.77 14.36 -13.61
CA GLU A 519 16.43 15.07 -12.37
C GLU A 519 17.35 14.69 -11.21
N ASN A 520 18.17 13.66 -11.38
CA ASN A 520 18.97 13.08 -10.30
C ASN A 520 18.11 12.71 -9.07
N LEU A 521 16.93 12.12 -9.32
CA LEU A 521 16.00 11.59 -8.34
C LEU A 521 15.77 10.11 -8.61
N ARG A 522 15.64 9.31 -7.56
CA ARG A 522 15.48 7.86 -7.69
C ARG A 522 14.04 7.50 -8.07
N TRP A 523 13.71 7.56 -9.36
CA TRP A 523 12.43 7.10 -9.88
C TRP A 523 12.42 5.60 -10.14
N GLY A 524 11.24 4.97 -10.00
CA GLY A 524 11.08 3.54 -10.29
C GLY A 524 9.66 3.12 -10.63
N LEU A 525 9.53 2.19 -11.58
CA LEU A 525 8.27 1.54 -11.91
C LEU A 525 7.96 0.44 -10.88
N PHE A 526 6.72 0.40 -10.42
CA PHE A 526 6.28 -0.39 -9.29
C PHE A 526 4.97 -1.13 -9.55
N GLN A 527 4.92 -2.38 -9.22
CA GLN A 527 3.71 -3.18 -9.22
C GLN A 527 2.91 -2.91 -7.94
N THR A 528 1.97 -1.97 -7.97
CA THR A 528 1.28 -1.52 -6.77
C THR A 528 0.45 -2.61 -6.08
N PRO A 529 0.52 -2.75 -4.75
CA PRO A 529 -0.38 -3.62 -3.99
C PRO A 529 -1.76 -2.98 -3.85
N CYS A 530 -2.61 -3.15 -4.85
CA CYS A 530 -3.93 -2.53 -4.92
C CYS A 530 -4.99 -3.34 -4.16
N GLU A 531 -4.99 -3.34 -2.83
CA GLU A 531 -5.99 -4.07 -2.04
C GLU A 531 -7.40 -3.49 -2.19
N SER A 532 -7.58 -2.23 -1.81
CA SER A 532 -8.86 -1.53 -1.95
C SER A 532 -8.99 -0.80 -3.28
N ALA A 533 -7.89 -0.33 -3.86
CA ALA A 533 -7.86 0.42 -5.12
C ALA A 533 -8.40 -0.43 -6.27
N ALA A 534 -8.08 -1.72 -6.34
CA ALA A 534 -8.57 -2.63 -7.38
C ALA A 534 -10.11 -2.65 -7.47
N GLY A 535 -10.80 -2.75 -6.33
CA GLY A 535 -12.25 -2.71 -6.28
C GLY A 535 -12.83 -1.30 -6.50
N LYS A 536 -12.21 -0.27 -5.89
CA LYS A 536 -12.69 1.12 -6.02
C LYS A 536 -12.62 1.63 -7.47
N LEU A 537 -11.51 1.37 -8.15
CA LEU A 537 -11.32 1.79 -9.55
C LEU A 537 -12.22 0.99 -10.49
N ALA A 538 -12.36 -0.32 -10.29
CA ALA A 538 -13.29 -1.13 -11.05
C ALA A 538 -14.75 -0.64 -10.87
N THR A 539 -15.15 -0.31 -9.63
CA THR A 539 -16.49 0.24 -9.35
C THR A 539 -16.74 1.55 -10.09
N LYS A 540 -15.75 2.45 -10.18
CA LYS A 540 -15.88 3.70 -10.96
C LYS A 540 -16.14 3.40 -12.44
N MET A 541 -15.42 2.46 -13.02
CA MET A 541 -15.59 2.09 -14.43
C MET A 541 -16.90 1.33 -14.67
N VAL A 542 -17.32 0.47 -13.74
CA VAL A 542 -18.63 -0.19 -13.79
C VAL A 542 -19.77 0.84 -13.75
N ASN A 543 -19.68 1.84 -12.89
CA ASN A 543 -20.68 2.90 -12.80
C ASN A 543 -20.74 3.76 -14.07
N ARG A 544 -19.62 3.93 -14.79
CA ARG A 544 -19.54 4.75 -16.00
C ARG A 544 -19.94 3.99 -17.27
N PHE A 545 -19.47 2.76 -17.43
CA PHE A 545 -19.61 2.00 -18.68
C PHE A 545 -20.52 0.77 -18.56
N GLY A 546 -20.98 0.45 -17.35
CA GLY A 546 -21.64 -0.81 -17.04
C GLY A 546 -20.64 -1.96 -16.84
N PHE A 547 -21.06 -3.02 -16.14
CA PHE A 547 -20.18 -4.12 -15.77
C PHE A 547 -19.49 -4.78 -16.97
N LYS A 548 -20.26 -5.10 -18.03
CA LYS A 548 -19.74 -5.75 -19.23
C LYS A 548 -18.68 -4.91 -19.96
N ASN A 549 -18.92 -3.61 -20.10
CA ASN A 549 -18.07 -2.72 -20.90
C ASN A 549 -16.88 -2.16 -20.09
N SER A 550 -16.89 -2.34 -18.76
CA SER A 550 -15.77 -1.96 -17.89
C SER A 550 -14.65 -3.00 -17.87
N TYR A 551 -14.91 -4.20 -18.39
CA TYR A 551 -14.01 -5.36 -18.36
C TYR A 551 -13.60 -5.79 -16.94
N ALA A 552 -14.29 -5.32 -15.90
CA ALA A 552 -14.01 -5.69 -14.53
C ALA A 552 -14.35 -7.18 -14.28
N LYS A 553 -13.54 -7.80 -13.45
CA LYS A 553 -13.76 -9.16 -12.94
C LYS A 553 -14.71 -9.14 -11.72
N GLY A 554 -15.11 -10.32 -11.24
CA GLY A 554 -16.02 -10.48 -10.11
C GLY A 554 -17.49 -10.33 -10.51
N THR A 555 -18.24 -9.53 -9.76
CA THR A 555 -19.67 -9.26 -10.01
C THR A 555 -19.94 -7.75 -10.07
N SER A 556 -21.10 -7.35 -10.62
CA SER A 556 -21.49 -5.92 -10.65
C SER A 556 -21.49 -5.25 -9.29
N ASN A 557 -21.78 -5.99 -8.20
CA ASN A 557 -21.82 -5.48 -6.84
C ASN A 557 -20.48 -5.59 -6.09
N ALA A 558 -19.54 -6.35 -6.64
CA ALA A 558 -18.21 -6.58 -6.07
C ALA A 558 -17.16 -6.72 -7.19
N PRO A 559 -17.03 -5.69 -8.04
CA PRO A 559 -16.07 -5.73 -9.13
C PRO A 559 -14.64 -5.54 -8.61
N TYR A 560 -13.67 -6.05 -9.39
CA TYR A 560 -12.26 -5.76 -9.17
C TYR A 560 -11.49 -5.78 -10.49
N TYR A 561 -10.31 -5.16 -10.50
CA TYR A 561 -9.30 -5.32 -11.53
C TYR A 561 -8.16 -6.19 -11.03
N THR A 562 -7.55 -6.95 -11.94
CA THR A 562 -6.37 -7.76 -11.64
C THR A 562 -5.22 -6.87 -11.16
N ASN A 563 -4.53 -7.30 -10.10
CA ASN A 563 -3.39 -6.55 -9.58
C ASN A 563 -2.30 -6.43 -10.64
N SER A 564 -1.85 -5.20 -10.87
CA SER A 564 -0.70 -4.83 -11.69
C SER A 564 -0.63 -5.60 -13.02
N ASN A 565 0.39 -6.44 -13.25
CA ASN A 565 0.57 -7.28 -14.43
C ASN A 565 0.50 -8.79 -14.11
N HIS A 566 -0.26 -9.16 -13.06
CA HIS A 566 -0.52 -10.56 -12.82
C HIS A 566 -1.42 -11.17 -13.89
N ILE A 567 -1.26 -12.45 -14.11
CA ILE A 567 -2.26 -13.24 -14.83
C ILE A 567 -3.51 -13.30 -13.94
N ALA A 568 -4.67 -13.09 -14.55
CA ALA A 568 -5.94 -13.12 -13.84
C ALA A 568 -6.09 -14.43 -13.03
N VAL A 569 -6.63 -14.32 -11.82
CA VAL A 569 -6.70 -15.44 -10.85
C VAL A 569 -7.63 -16.57 -11.28
N ASP A 570 -8.58 -16.28 -12.17
CA ASP A 570 -9.53 -17.22 -12.79
C ASP A 570 -8.97 -17.94 -14.02
N ASN A 571 -7.75 -17.60 -14.46
CA ASN A 571 -7.11 -18.21 -15.61
C ASN A 571 -6.66 -19.66 -15.29
N SER A 572 -6.87 -20.58 -16.25
CA SER A 572 -6.50 -22.00 -16.13
C SER A 572 -5.08 -22.32 -16.62
N ILE A 573 -4.21 -21.32 -16.64
CA ILE A 573 -2.81 -21.49 -17.06
C ILE A 573 -2.08 -22.46 -16.12
N ASP A 574 -1.17 -23.25 -16.67
CA ASP A 574 -0.28 -24.10 -15.89
C ASP A 574 0.66 -23.30 -14.99
N ILE A 575 1.00 -23.84 -13.80
CA ILE A 575 1.84 -23.13 -12.82
C ILE A 575 3.22 -22.76 -13.39
N ILE A 576 3.83 -23.64 -14.18
CA ILE A 576 5.17 -23.39 -14.77
C ILE A 576 5.08 -22.29 -15.82
N GLU A 577 4.01 -22.26 -16.59
CA GLU A 577 3.76 -21.21 -17.57
C GLU A 577 3.51 -19.87 -16.87
N ARG A 578 2.71 -19.83 -15.78
CA ARG A 578 2.54 -18.64 -14.96
C ARG A 578 3.86 -18.12 -14.41
N ILE A 579 4.69 -19.00 -13.84
CA ILE A 579 6.01 -18.65 -13.31
C ILE A 579 6.89 -18.01 -14.40
N LYS A 580 6.91 -18.59 -15.59
CA LYS A 580 7.70 -18.06 -16.71
C LYS A 580 7.22 -16.68 -17.17
N LEU A 581 5.90 -16.50 -17.31
CA LEU A 581 5.32 -15.23 -17.78
C LEU A 581 5.47 -14.11 -16.75
N GLU A 582 5.03 -14.34 -15.52
CA GLU A 582 5.12 -13.33 -14.47
C GLU A 582 6.60 -13.04 -14.11
N GLY A 583 7.44 -14.08 -14.09
CA GLY A 583 8.88 -13.93 -13.86
C GLY A 583 9.58 -13.12 -14.94
N ALA A 584 9.22 -13.29 -16.22
CA ALA A 584 9.80 -12.50 -17.32
C ALA A 584 9.43 -11.02 -17.25
N ASN A 585 8.33 -10.69 -16.57
CA ASN A 585 7.83 -9.30 -16.45
C ASN A 585 8.39 -8.59 -15.20
N GLN A 586 8.80 -9.30 -14.16
CA GLN A 586 9.24 -8.70 -12.90
C GLN A 586 10.42 -7.72 -13.05
N PRO A 587 11.49 -7.99 -13.80
CA PRO A 587 12.62 -7.06 -13.93
C PRO A 587 12.27 -5.74 -14.63
N LEU A 588 11.12 -5.65 -15.29
CA LEU A 588 10.61 -4.41 -15.86
C LEU A 588 9.99 -3.46 -14.81
N GLY A 589 9.67 -3.96 -13.62
CA GLY A 589 9.20 -3.18 -12.47
C GLY A 589 10.17 -3.30 -11.29
N PRO A 590 11.38 -2.71 -11.36
CA PRO A 590 12.46 -2.99 -10.41
C PRO A 590 12.22 -2.42 -9.00
N ALA A 591 11.34 -1.43 -8.85
CA ALA A 591 11.05 -0.81 -7.55
C ALA A 591 10.11 -1.63 -6.66
N GLY A 592 9.58 -2.73 -7.17
CA GLY A 592 8.77 -3.65 -6.36
C GLY A 592 7.79 -4.47 -7.17
N ASN A 593 7.69 -5.71 -6.81
CA ASN A 593 6.89 -6.73 -7.48
C ASN A 593 6.65 -7.90 -6.53
N ILE A 594 5.67 -8.75 -6.82
CA ILE A 594 5.52 -10.06 -6.18
C ILE A 594 4.80 -11.02 -7.12
N MET A 595 5.20 -12.28 -7.11
CA MET A 595 4.47 -13.37 -7.73
C MET A 595 3.89 -14.28 -6.65
N ASN A 596 2.56 -14.41 -6.61
CA ASN A 596 1.87 -15.30 -5.69
C ASN A 596 1.52 -16.60 -6.41
N LEU A 597 2.08 -17.71 -5.92
CA LEU A 597 1.79 -19.05 -6.43
C LEU A 597 0.75 -19.70 -5.50
N TYR A 598 -0.50 -19.73 -5.95
CA TYR A 598 -1.61 -20.30 -5.17
C TYR A 598 -1.59 -21.81 -5.27
N LEU A 599 -1.19 -22.48 -4.19
CA LEU A 599 -1.12 -23.93 -4.11
C LEU A 599 -2.49 -24.50 -3.71
N GLY A 600 -2.80 -25.70 -4.23
CA GLY A 600 -4.01 -26.44 -3.87
C GLY A 600 -4.02 -26.92 -2.41
N GLU A 601 -5.06 -27.63 -2.04
CA GLU A 601 -5.28 -28.10 -0.66
C GLU A 601 -4.30 -29.22 -0.22
N SER A 602 -3.59 -29.85 -1.14
CA SER A 602 -2.61 -30.90 -0.82
C SER A 602 -1.38 -30.34 -0.09
N TYR A 603 -0.85 -31.12 0.84
CA TYR A 603 0.39 -30.76 1.54
C TYR A 603 1.55 -30.75 0.54
N ALA A 604 2.05 -29.58 0.20
CA ALA A 604 3.29 -29.49 -0.54
C ALA A 604 4.44 -29.97 0.36
N GLN A 605 5.26 -30.89 -0.13
CA GLN A 605 6.45 -31.32 0.61
C GLN A 605 7.51 -30.23 0.59
N ALA A 606 8.19 -30.00 1.71
CA ALA A 606 9.25 -28.99 1.82
C ALA A 606 10.32 -29.16 0.72
N SER A 607 10.77 -30.38 0.47
CA SER A 607 11.75 -30.69 -0.58
C SER A 607 11.27 -30.35 -2.00
N ALA A 608 9.96 -30.50 -2.28
CA ALA A 608 9.38 -30.12 -3.56
C ALA A 608 9.32 -28.60 -3.71
N LEU A 609 8.95 -27.88 -2.64
CA LEU A 609 8.96 -26.40 -2.62
C LEU A 609 10.39 -25.86 -2.76
N ALA A 610 11.38 -26.45 -2.08
CA ALA A 610 12.78 -26.08 -2.23
C ALA A 610 13.25 -26.25 -3.68
N SER A 611 12.96 -27.41 -4.30
CA SER A 611 13.31 -27.66 -5.69
C SER A 611 12.62 -26.71 -6.67
N LEU A 612 11.35 -26.36 -6.44
CA LEU A 612 10.64 -25.37 -7.25
C LEU A 612 11.23 -23.98 -7.06
N CYS A 613 11.57 -23.59 -5.82
CA CYS A 613 12.23 -22.34 -5.49
C CYS A 613 13.59 -22.21 -6.20
N GLU A 614 14.43 -23.25 -6.19
CA GLU A 614 15.69 -23.31 -6.95
C GLU A 614 15.45 -23.06 -8.44
N LYS A 615 14.46 -23.74 -9.04
CA LYS A 615 14.14 -23.57 -10.46
C LYS A 615 13.63 -22.16 -10.79
N ILE A 616 12.83 -21.57 -9.91
CA ILE A 616 12.39 -20.17 -10.08
C ILE A 616 13.59 -19.24 -10.06
N ARG A 617 14.47 -19.36 -9.07
CA ARG A 617 15.69 -18.56 -8.95
C ARG A 617 16.62 -18.72 -10.17
N ASP A 618 16.85 -19.94 -10.60
CA ASP A 618 17.92 -20.24 -11.57
C ASP A 618 17.47 -20.11 -13.04
N TYR A 619 16.16 -20.19 -13.31
CA TYR A 619 15.65 -20.26 -14.70
C TYR A 619 14.61 -19.20 -15.05
N THR A 620 14.29 -18.25 -14.14
CA THR A 620 13.32 -17.17 -14.41
C THR A 620 13.82 -15.82 -13.94
N GLY A 621 13.12 -14.76 -14.34
CA GLY A 621 13.38 -13.40 -13.84
C GLY A 621 12.56 -13.05 -12.57
N ALA A 622 11.92 -14.03 -11.93
CA ALA A 622 11.16 -13.77 -10.72
C ALA A 622 12.08 -13.46 -9.53
N TYR A 623 12.16 -12.21 -9.15
CA TYR A 623 13.03 -11.77 -8.07
C TYR A 623 12.34 -11.72 -6.70
N PHE A 624 11.00 -11.72 -6.66
CA PHE A 624 10.25 -11.77 -5.41
C PHE A 624 8.97 -12.58 -5.57
N PHE A 625 8.80 -13.62 -4.76
CA PHE A 625 7.65 -14.52 -4.86
C PHE A 625 7.33 -15.19 -3.53
N ALA A 626 6.13 -15.77 -3.46
CA ALA A 626 5.69 -16.56 -2.31
C ALA A 626 4.80 -17.72 -2.74
N PHE A 627 4.92 -18.85 -2.04
CA PHE A 627 3.95 -19.91 -2.10
C PHE A 627 2.79 -19.61 -1.17
N THR A 628 1.57 -19.76 -1.67
CA THR A 628 0.36 -19.38 -0.93
C THR A 628 -0.61 -20.55 -0.90
N SER A 629 -0.85 -21.08 0.28
CA SER A 629 -1.92 -22.04 0.56
C SER A 629 -2.89 -21.42 1.56
N GLU A 630 -4.17 -21.71 1.45
CA GLU A 630 -5.11 -21.36 2.49
C GLU A 630 -4.93 -22.27 3.71
N PHE A 631 -5.25 -21.74 4.87
CA PHE A 631 -5.44 -22.50 6.09
C PHE A 631 -6.59 -21.92 6.92
N SER A 632 -7.22 -22.77 7.71
CA SER A 632 -8.33 -22.40 8.59
C SER A 632 -7.91 -22.57 10.04
N LEU A 633 -8.32 -21.62 10.88
CA LEU A 633 -8.05 -21.59 12.31
C LEU A 633 -9.39 -21.68 13.06
N CYS A 634 -9.51 -22.59 14.01
CA CYS A 634 -10.65 -22.63 14.89
C CYS A 634 -10.54 -21.52 15.95
N PRO A 635 -11.53 -20.62 16.10
CA PRO A 635 -11.48 -19.56 17.10
C PRO A 635 -11.68 -20.09 18.54
N GLN A 636 -12.10 -21.34 18.74
CA GLN A 636 -12.37 -21.92 20.04
C GLN A 636 -11.23 -22.80 20.56
N CYS A 637 -10.72 -23.74 19.77
CA CYS A 637 -9.66 -24.67 20.20
C CYS A 637 -8.29 -24.33 19.60
N PHE A 638 -8.22 -23.31 18.76
CA PHE A 638 -7.02 -22.81 18.06
C PHE A 638 -6.34 -23.84 17.15
N SER A 639 -7.01 -24.97 16.90
CA SER A 639 -6.51 -25.94 15.92
C SER A 639 -6.44 -25.33 14.52
N THR A 640 -5.33 -25.54 13.86
CA THR A 640 -5.09 -25.08 12.48
C THR A 640 -5.30 -26.23 11.52
N PHE A 641 -6.07 -25.96 10.46
CA PHE A 641 -6.38 -26.94 9.41
C PHE A 641 -5.91 -26.39 8.07
N LYS A 642 -5.48 -27.26 7.20
CA LYS A 642 -5.12 -26.89 5.84
C LYS A 642 -6.37 -26.71 4.98
N GLY A 643 -6.29 -25.77 4.03
CA GLY A 643 -7.40 -25.44 3.15
C GLY A 643 -8.46 -24.56 3.80
N ASN A 644 -9.52 -24.31 3.04
CA ASN A 644 -10.68 -23.53 3.49
C ASN A 644 -11.74 -24.49 4.07
N ILE A 645 -11.68 -24.70 5.37
CA ILE A 645 -12.64 -25.54 6.12
C ILE A 645 -13.64 -24.61 6.80
N SER A 646 -14.93 -24.80 6.54
CA SER A 646 -15.98 -23.93 7.07
C SER A 646 -16.30 -24.17 8.56
N GLU A 647 -16.10 -25.40 9.04
CA GLU A 647 -16.44 -25.83 10.40
C GLU A 647 -15.29 -26.63 11.02
N CYS A 648 -14.98 -26.35 12.28
CA CYS A 648 -13.97 -27.08 13.04
C CYS A 648 -14.42 -28.54 13.27
N PRO A 649 -13.64 -29.56 12.87
CA PRO A 649 -13.99 -30.96 13.10
C PRO A 649 -14.10 -31.36 14.57
N PHE A 650 -13.53 -30.57 15.49
CA PHE A 650 -13.52 -30.87 16.93
C PHE A 650 -14.56 -30.10 17.73
N CYS A 651 -14.72 -28.81 17.41
CA CYS A 651 -15.58 -27.90 18.18
C CYS A 651 -16.92 -27.60 17.51
N HIS A 652 -17.10 -27.98 16.25
CA HIS A 652 -18.29 -27.68 15.44
C HIS A 652 -18.66 -26.19 15.38
N VAL A 653 -17.65 -25.31 15.46
CA VAL A 653 -17.80 -23.86 15.27
C VAL A 653 -17.22 -23.44 13.91
N GLU A 654 -17.74 -22.33 13.37
CA GLU A 654 -17.22 -21.75 12.14
C GLU A 654 -15.74 -21.37 12.30
N THR A 655 -14.92 -21.72 11.32
CA THR A 655 -13.49 -21.41 11.31
C THR A 655 -13.21 -20.07 10.66
N ASP A 656 -12.02 -19.52 10.94
CA ASP A 656 -11.46 -18.37 10.27
C ASP A 656 -10.49 -18.82 9.19
N THR A 657 -10.73 -18.45 7.94
CA THR A 657 -9.86 -18.76 6.83
C THR A 657 -8.84 -17.66 6.63
N PHE A 658 -7.58 -18.05 6.49
CA PHE A 658 -6.44 -17.16 6.22
C PHE A 658 -5.87 -17.44 4.83
N SER A 659 -5.56 -16.37 4.12
CA SER A 659 -4.88 -16.40 2.83
C SER A 659 -4.13 -15.10 2.59
N ARG A 660 -3.28 -15.08 1.56
CA ARG A 660 -2.55 -13.88 1.16
C ARG A 660 -3.47 -12.94 0.39
N ILE A 661 -3.71 -11.74 0.92
CA ILE A 661 -4.62 -10.75 0.29
C ILE A 661 -4.00 -10.18 -1.00
N THR A 662 -2.82 -9.59 -0.90
CA THR A 662 -2.00 -9.13 -2.02
C THR A 662 -0.53 -9.46 -1.79
N GLY A 663 0.01 -9.05 -0.68
CA GLY A 663 1.39 -9.24 -0.30
C GLY A 663 1.60 -9.75 1.13
N TYR A 664 0.54 -10.02 1.92
CA TYR A 664 0.65 -10.55 3.28
C TYR A 664 -0.57 -11.42 3.62
N VAL A 665 -0.41 -12.32 4.61
CA VAL A 665 -1.45 -13.26 5.03
C VAL A 665 -2.34 -12.61 6.08
N THR A 666 -3.66 -12.74 5.93
CA THR A 666 -4.63 -12.22 6.89
C THR A 666 -5.96 -12.98 6.80
N ASN A 667 -6.84 -12.78 7.80
CA ASN A 667 -8.16 -13.38 7.85
C ASN A 667 -9.04 -12.86 6.70
N THR A 668 -9.58 -13.76 5.89
CA THR A 668 -10.41 -13.40 4.72
C THR A 668 -11.70 -12.67 5.10
N LYS A 669 -12.22 -12.84 6.32
CA LYS A 669 -13.40 -12.12 6.83
C LYS A 669 -13.19 -10.60 6.91
N THR A 670 -11.94 -10.14 6.98
CA THR A 670 -11.60 -8.71 7.03
C THR A 670 -11.44 -8.08 5.65
N TRP A 671 -11.55 -8.85 4.57
CA TRP A 671 -11.31 -8.37 3.22
C TRP A 671 -12.48 -7.57 2.66
N ASN A 672 -12.18 -6.59 1.82
CA ASN A 672 -13.21 -5.85 1.09
C ASN A 672 -13.91 -6.73 0.03
N LYS A 673 -15.09 -6.29 -0.44
CA LYS A 673 -15.95 -7.06 -1.36
C LYS A 673 -15.24 -7.51 -2.63
N GLY A 674 -14.44 -6.63 -3.25
CA GLY A 674 -13.69 -6.95 -4.47
C GLY A 674 -12.64 -8.03 -4.23
N LYS A 675 -11.93 -8.00 -3.10
CA LYS A 675 -10.95 -9.03 -2.72
C LYS A 675 -11.60 -10.36 -2.35
N ILE A 676 -12.80 -10.35 -1.77
CA ILE A 676 -13.59 -11.56 -1.55
C ILE A 676 -14.01 -12.18 -2.89
N SER A 677 -14.43 -11.37 -3.87
CA SER A 677 -14.72 -11.83 -5.24
C SER A 677 -13.49 -12.48 -5.88
N GLU A 678 -12.34 -11.80 -5.84
CA GLU A 678 -11.08 -12.34 -6.35
C GLU A 678 -10.71 -13.66 -5.67
N PHE A 679 -10.84 -13.76 -4.35
CA PHE A 679 -10.53 -14.97 -3.59
C PHE A 679 -11.37 -16.18 -4.03
N LYS A 680 -12.65 -15.97 -4.29
CA LYS A 680 -13.56 -17.01 -4.76
C LYS A 680 -13.23 -17.52 -6.17
N GLU A 681 -12.69 -16.64 -7.00
CA GLU A 681 -12.32 -16.96 -8.39
C GLU A 681 -10.90 -17.52 -8.52
N ARG A 682 -10.09 -17.53 -7.44
CA ARG A 682 -8.72 -18.03 -7.46
C ARG A 682 -8.67 -19.49 -7.86
N LYS A 683 -7.96 -19.77 -8.93
CA LYS A 683 -7.54 -21.15 -9.28
C LYS A 683 -6.25 -21.49 -8.55
N ARG A 684 -6.23 -22.68 -7.99
CA ARG A 684 -5.15 -23.24 -7.18
C ARG A 684 -4.53 -24.38 -7.95
N TYR A 685 -3.20 -24.53 -7.82
CA TYR A 685 -2.41 -25.57 -8.50
C TYR A 685 -2.20 -26.80 -7.65
#